data_cbcb2b8f1be927f0c5a2bc7fbf50ec4e
#
_entry.id   cbcb2b8f1be927f0c5a2bc7fbf50ec4e
#
_cell.length_a   1.000
_cell.length_b   1.000
_cell.length_c   1.000
_cell.angle_alpha   90.00
_cell.angle_beta   90.00
_cell.angle_gamma   90.00
#
_symmetry.space_group_name_H-M   'P 1'
#
loop_
_entity.id
_entity.type
_entity.pdbx_description
1 polymer ?
#
loop_
_entity_poly.entity_id
_entity_poly.type
_entity_poly.pdbx_seq_one_letter_code
_entity_poly.pdbx_strand_id
1 'polypeptide(L)'
;MNNTINSNNINFTIKRVTQISLIFISMLCSFISKAQKYSASEIARWEEHAKQITIIRDEWGIAHVYGKTDADAVFGLMYAQSEENLGQIELNYLEMLGRTAEVKGSAAIYEDLMMRLIQDSIDAINDYNKSPVWFKALLQAHADGLNYYLYKHPEVQQKAIQYYKPWYHLMWTDGSVSPTKTGGIKKEQVASFYGQMPGAEKLVVQNTEEPYALEEKIQKGSNGFAIAPQHSKNGNALLYINPHVPFYFRSEMHMVSEEGLNVYGAVTWGQMFIYQGFNEHLGFMHTSGYADVADVYEEKVAKNKTGWVSHYEQGLQPIKERNIPIQYLEEGQIKTKSFLTFRTLHGPVMGSKNGKWLSLQENNRSLNALIECWTRTKATNLKEYQTALSLLGNNSNNTVYADADGSIAYWHGNFIPKRNTNYDYSVPVDGSIKATNWMGAHALNEIVQSINPANGWLQNCNATPFTVAGAYSPKEKDYPHYMAPDGENGRGINAVNLLSKVDKISLDELIQLGYNKHLSAFDILLPSFIAYTKTSSLNEREKKAINYLANWNGDAGISSVATTIAIEWANNWSKEIPPATTEEATTQIIKKYEQMVNTVSNEKKLALLNAALDQLEKTYGNWEIQWGDLNRYQRVNPGEKFNDNAPSIAVGQTSSKWGSLPAFESRRYDNTLKRYGYSGNSFIAAVSFGKKVEAKTIITGGQSRFASSIHFTDQAQKYIDGDFKTIHFYKEDVLAHEVTSYKPGFSK
;
A
#
# COMPACT_ATOMS: atom_id res chain seq x y z
N MET A 1 45.62 -83.87 19.31
CA MET A 1 45.05 -83.02 18.25
C MET A 1 44.30 -81.85 18.95
N ASN A 2 45.01 -80.73 19.05
CA ASN A 2 44.48 -79.52 19.76
C ASN A 2 43.71 -78.63 18.76
N ASN A 3 42.48 -78.42 19.04
CA ASN A 3 41.68 -77.38 18.38
C ASN A 3 41.78 -76.06 19.14
N THR A 4 42.60 -75.15 18.68
CA THR A 4 42.63 -73.75 19.13
C THR A 4 41.54 -72.96 18.36
N ILE A 5 40.47 -72.59 19.01
CA ILE A 5 39.42 -71.70 18.49
C ILE A 5 39.98 -70.29 18.50
N ASN A 6 40.01 -69.67 17.32
CA ASN A 6 40.61 -68.38 17.05
C ASN A 6 39.76 -67.24 17.65
N SER A 7 40.17 -66.69 18.81
CA SER A 7 39.50 -65.64 19.57
C SER A 7 39.37 -64.27 18.85
N ASN A 8 40.08 -64.10 17.72
CA ASN A 8 40.11 -62.84 16.97
C ASN A 8 38.82 -62.58 16.11
N ASN A 9 38.10 -63.62 15.70
CA ASN A 9 36.89 -63.44 14.88
C ASN A 9 35.66 -63.07 15.71
N ILE A 10 35.60 -63.41 16.98
CA ILE A 10 34.48 -63.04 17.86
C ILE A 10 34.52 -61.58 18.25
N ASN A 11 35.73 -61.04 18.50
CA ASN A 11 35.89 -59.60 18.83
C ASN A 11 35.64 -58.66 17.64
N PHE A 12 35.84 -59.12 16.39
CA PHE A 12 35.56 -58.31 15.20
C PHE A 12 34.04 -58.24 14.87
N THR A 13 33.31 -59.33 15.14
CA THR A 13 31.85 -59.40 14.95
C THR A 13 31.09 -58.59 16.03
N ILE A 14 31.52 -58.65 17.30
CA ILE A 14 30.98 -57.88 18.40
C ILE A 14 31.19 -56.37 18.18
N LYS A 15 32.39 -55.92 17.76
CA LYS A 15 32.67 -54.52 17.45
C LYS A 15 31.82 -53.97 16.27
N ARG A 16 31.57 -54.76 15.21
CA ARG A 16 30.69 -54.36 14.12
C ARG A 16 29.22 -54.28 14.51
N VAL A 17 28.71 -55.22 15.31
CA VAL A 17 27.32 -55.20 15.80
C VAL A 17 27.11 -53.99 16.72
N THR A 18 28.09 -53.69 17.61
CA THR A 18 28.03 -52.53 18.52
C THR A 18 28.12 -51.20 17.75
N GLN A 19 28.93 -51.10 16.70
CA GLN A 19 28.99 -49.90 15.85
C GLN A 19 27.69 -49.69 15.01
N ILE A 20 27.11 -50.76 14.48
CA ILE A 20 25.83 -50.68 13.72
C ILE A 20 24.69 -50.36 14.69
N SER A 21 24.64 -50.89 15.91
CA SER A 21 23.65 -50.52 16.90
C SER A 21 23.80 -49.09 17.38
N LEU A 22 25.00 -48.55 17.54
CA LEU A 22 25.26 -47.14 17.90
C LEU A 22 24.87 -46.19 16.78
N ILE A 23 25.08 -46.55 15.50
CA ILE A 23 24.66 -45.77 14.34
C ILE A 23 23.11 -45.79 14.22
N PHE A 24 22.47 -46.91 14.45
CA PHE A 24 20.99 -46.99 14.46
C PHE A 24 20.37 -46.23 15.66
N ILE A 25 20.98 -46.29 16.82
CA ILE A 25 20.53 -45.51 18.01
C ILE A 25 20.78 -44.00 17.75
N SER A 26 21.91 -43.59 17.12
CA SER A 26 22.19 -42.20 16.80
C SER A 26 21.25 -41.69 15.68
N MET A 27 20.88 -42.52 14.69
CA MET A 27 19.86 -42.18 13.71
C MET A 27 18.44 -42.11 14.35
N LEU A 28 18.06 -43.04 15.23
CA LEU A 28 16.82 -42.93 15.98
C LEU A 28 16.79 -41.70 16.91
N CYS A 29 17.88 -41.39 17.60
CA CYS A 29 17.98 -40.17 18.41
C CYS A 29 17.96 -38.90 17.59
N SER A 30 18.48 -38.93 16.34
CA SER A 30 18.37 -37.79 15.40
C SER A 30 16.93 -37.58 14.90
N PHE A 31 16.11 -38.63 14.88
CA PHE A 31 14.67 -38.52 14.57
C PHE A 31 13.81 -38.09 15.80
N ILE A 32 14.29 -38.24 17.03
CA ILE A 32 13.55 -37.92 18.25
C ILE A 32 13.85 -36.49 18.74
N SER A 33 14.85 -35.78 18.23
CA SER A 33 15.22 -34.43 18.68
C SER A 33 14.91 -33.30 17.68
N LYS A 34 13.98 -33.45 16.77
CA LYS A 34 13.24 -32.27 16.29
C LYS A 34 12.28 -31.93 17.41
N ALA A 35 12.65 -31.02 18.30
CA ALA A 35 11.74 -30.38 19.22
C ALA A 35 10.47 -30.03 18.41
N GLN A 36 9.32 -30.53 18.82
CA GLN A 36 8.07 -30.29 18.14
C GLN A 36 7.88 -28.76 18.11
N LYS A 37 8.01 -28.16 16.92
CA LYS A 37 7.98 -26.69 16.71
C LYS A 37 6.71 -26.07 17.26
N TYR A 38 5.64 -26.86 17.32
CA TYR A 38 4.30 -26.46 17.76
C TYR A 38 3.79 -27.41 18.86
N SER A 39 3.11 -26.87 19.86
CA SER A 39 2.53 -27.67 20.93
C SER A 39 1.31 -28.47 20.45
N ALA A 40 1.01 -29.59 21.13
CA ALA A 40 -0.19 -30.37 20.82
C ALA A 40 -1.48 -29.57 20.98
N SER A 41 -1.54 -28.63 21.95
CA SER A 41 -2.69 -27.77 22.17
C SER A 41 -2.88 -26.73 21.03
N GLU A 42 -1.79 -26.20 20.47
CA GLU A 42 -1.87 -25.31 19.29
C GLU A 42 -2.39 -26.08 18.08
N ILE A 43 -1.82 -27.25 17.79
CA ILE A 43 -2.27 -28.09 16.68
C ILE A 43 -3.75 -28.46 16.83
N ALA A 44 -4.19 -28.87 18.03
CA ALA A 44 -5.60 -29.21 18.28
C ALA A 44 -6.54 -28.02 18.04
N ARG A 45 -6.15 -26.80 18.45
CA ARG A 45 -6.90 -25.56 18.19
C ARG A 45 -6.99 -25.26 16.70
N TRP A 46 -5.86 -25.35 15.97
CA TRP A 46 -5.83 -25.12 14.51
C TRP A 46 -6.69 -26.12 13.75
N GLU A 47 -6.63 -27.40 14.10
CA GLU A 47 -7.45 -28.45 13.46
C GLU A 47 -8.95 -28.22 13.77
N GLU A 48 -9.30 -27.65 14.91
CA GLU A 48 -10.69 -27.32 15.24
C GLU A 48 -11.19 -26.14 14.37
N HIS A 49 -10.42 -25.06 14.23
CA HIS A 49 -10.74 -23.98 13.28
C HIS A 49 -10.88 -24.53 11.85
N ALA A 50 -9.91 -25.30 11.38
CA ALA A 50 -9.89 -25.83 10.03
C ALA A 50 -11.14 -26.66 9.68
N LYS A 51 -11.72 -27.41 10.64
CA LYS A 51 -12.97 -28.18 10.44
C LYS A 51 -14.19 -27.28 10.21
N GLN A 52 -14.20 -26.06 10.77
CA GLN A 52 -15.32 -25.11 10.70
C GLN A 52 -15.26 -24.22 9.45
N ILE A 53 -14.23 -24.38 8.60
CA ILE A 53 -13.97 -23.53 7.46
C ILE A 53 -14.15 -24.31 6.15
N THR A 54 -14.70 -23.63 5.15
CA THR A 54 -14.69 -24.07 3.76
C THR A 54 -14.10 -22.96 2.89
N ILE A 55 -13.08 -23.28 2.10
CA ILE A 55 -12.53 -22.40 1.09
C ILE A 55 -12.98 -22.91 -0.28
N ILE A 56 -13.67 -22.06 -1.04
CA ILE A 56 -14.08 -22.32 -2.41
C ILE A 56 -13.26 -21.43 -3.32
N ARG A 57 -12.68 -22.02 -4.37
CA ARG A 57 -12.02 -21.26 -5.43
C ARG A 57 -12.88 -21.26 -6.67
N ASP A 58 -13.18 -20.09 -7.21
CA ASP A 58 -13.92 -19.91 -8.45
C ASP A 58 -13.04 -20.03 -9.70
N GLU A 59 -13.62 -19.83 -10.88
CA GLU A 59 -12.92 -19.90 -12.16
C GLU A 59 -11.84 -18.81 -12.36
N TRP A 60 -11.77 -17.80 -11.48
CA TRP A 60 -10.73 -16.77 -11.46
C TRP A 60 -9.65 -17.04 -10.40
N GLY A 61 -9.77 -18.15 -9.67
CA GLY A 61 -8.88 -18.51 -8.56
C GLY A 61 -9.12 -17.71 -7.28
N ILE A 62 -10.20 -16.92 -7.19
CA ILE A 62 -10.53 -16.13 -6.03
C ILE A 62 -10.96 -17.06 -4.89
N ALA A 63 -10.43 -16.80 -3.68
CA ALA A 63 -10.82 -17.56 -2.50
C ALA A 63 -12.07 -16.93 -1.85
N HIS A 64 -13.14 -17.74 -1.79
CA HIS A 64 -14.33 -17.47 -1.00
C HIS A 64 -14.23 -18.27 0.30
N VAL A 65 -13.98 -17.57 1.41
CA VAL A 65 -13.73 -18.17 2.71
C VAL A 65 -15.00 -18.15 3.55
N TYR A 66 -15.55 -19.31 3.84
CA TYR A 66 -16.72 -19.48 4.69
C TYR A 66 -16.29 -20.04 6.05
N GLY A 67 -16.45 -19.26 7.11
CA GLY A 67 -16.19 -19.64 8.49
C GLY A 67 -17.47 -19.70 9.32
N LYS A 68 -17.51 -20.50 10.39
CA LYS A 68 -18.62 -20.51 11.33
C LYS A 68 -18.63 -19.23 12.19
N THR A 69 -17.45 -18.77 12.60
CA THR A 69 -17.26 -17.53 13.37
C THR A 69 -16.43 -16.52 12.57
N ASP A 70 -16.41 -15.28 13.01
CA ASP A 70 -15.50 -14.25 12.47
C ASP A 70 -14.03 -14.71 12.58
N ALA A 71 -13.66 -15.35 13.70
CA ALA A 71 -12.32 -15.89 13.89
C ALA A 71 -12.00 -17.03 12.90
N ASP A 72 -12.96 -17.91 12.59
CA ASP A 72 -12.79 -18.94 11.55
C ASP A 72 -12.59 -18.31 10.18
N ALA A 73 -13.36 -17.28 9.83
CA ALA A 73 -13.21 -16.56 8.57
C ALA A 73 -11.82 -15.91 8.46
N VAL A 74 -11.30 -15.31 9.55
CA VAL A 74 -9.93 -14.76 9.61
C VAL A 74 -8.88 -15.87 9.46
N PHE A 75 -9.01 -16.98 10.17
CA PHE A 75 -8.09 -18.11 10.02
C PHE A 75 -8.04 -18.62 8.57
N GLY A 76 -9.21 -18.83 7.97
CA GLY A 76 -9.32 -19.27 6.58
C GLY A 76 -8.74 -18.27 5.57
N LEU A 77 -8.97 -16.97 5.80
CA LEU A 77 -8.37 -15.90 4.98
C LEU A 77 -6.85 -15.94 5.01
N MET A 78 -6.27 -16.10 6.21
CA MET A 78 -4.81 -16.14 6.36
C MET A 78 -4.21 -17.40 5.74
N TYR A 79 -4.91 -18.52 5.84
CA TYR A 79 -4.51 -19.76 5.18
C TYR A 79 -4.55 -19.60 3.66
N ALA A 80 -5.65 -19.08 3.08
CA ALA A 80 -5.79 -18.86 1.65
C ALA A 80 -4.77 -17.85 1.08
N GLN A 81 -4.46 -16.78 1.81
CA GLN A 81 -3.40 -15.85 1.42
C GLN A 81 -2.01 -16.52 1.44
N SER A 82 -1.77 -17.42 2.41
CA SER A 82 -0.50 -18.14 2.53
C SER A 82 -0.27 -19.10 1.35
N GLU A 83 -1.32 -19.77 0.86
CA GLU A 83 -1.26 -20.60 -0.35
C GLU A 83 -0.78 -19.79 -1.57
N GLU A 84 -1.20 -18.53 -1.67
CA GLU A 84 -0.86 -17.67 -2.80
C GLU A 84 0.50 -16.98 -2.65
N ASN A 85 0.79 -16.40 -1.47
CA ASN A 85 1.94 -15.51 -1.37
C ASN A 85 2.53 -15.36 0.05
N LEU A 86 2.82 -16.46 0.73
CA LEU A 86 3.41 -16.42 2.07
C LEU A 86 4.74 -15.64 2.12
N GLY A 87 5.54 -15.71 1.04
CA GLY A 87 6.79 -14.96 0.97
C GLY A 87 6.61 -13.44 1.05
N GLN A 88 5.55 -12.89 0.41
CA GLN A 88 5.25 -11.46 0.52
C GLN A 88 4.64 -11.12 1.89
N ILE A 89 3.82 -12.02 2.45
CA ILE A 89 3.31 -11.87 3.82
C ILE A 89 4.48 -11.72 4.80
N GLU A 90 5.48 -12.60 4.71
CA GLU A 90 6.66 -12.53 5.57
C GLU A 90 7.42 -11.20 5.41
N LEU A 91 7.65 -10.75 4.16
CA LEU A 91 8.35 -9.47 3.90
C LEU A 91 7.58 -8.28 4.48
N ASN A 92 6.25 -8.25 4.33
CA ASN A 92 5.43 -7.20 4.90
C ASN A 92 5.51 -7.20 6.44
N TYR A 93 5.51 -8.38 7.07
CA TYR A 93 5.71 -8.47 8.52
C TYR A 93 7.10 -8.08 8.98
N LEU A 94 8.15 -8.44 8.24
CA LEU A 94 9.52 -8.01 8.55
C LEU A 94 9.63 -6.47 8.54
N GLU A 95 9.03 -5.80 7.55
CA GLU A 95 8.99 -4.35 7.49
C GLU A 95 8.22 -3.76 8.68
N MET A 96 6.99 -4.22 8.92
CA MET A 96 6.14 -3.68 9.99
C MET A 96 6.70 -3.92 11.40
N LEU A 97 7.40 -5.04 11.60
CA LEU A 97 8.04 -5.39 12.87
C LEU A 97 9.39 -4.69 13.09
N GLY A 98 9.92 -3.98 12.10
CA GLY A 98 11.30 -3.43 12.13
C GLY A 98 12.33 -4.56 12.25
N ARG A 99 12.23 -5.58 11.38
CA ARG A 99 13.07 -6.77 11.30
C ARG A 99 13.65 -7.02 9.89
N THR A 100 13.56 -6.03 9.03
CA THR A 100 14.05 -6.11 7.63
C THR A 100 15.54 -6.39 7.58
N ALA A 101 16.33 -5.89 8.54
CA ALA A 101 17.77 -6.11 8.62
C ALA A 101 18.16 -7.58 8.86
N GLU A 102 17.27 -8.42 9.38
CA GLU A 102 17.49 -9.86 9.51
C GLU A 102 17.65 -10.58 8.15
N VAL A 103 17.15 -9.93 7.07
CA VAL A 103 17.22 -10.45 5.69
C VAL A 103 18.12 -9.59 4.80
N LYS A 104 18.04 -8.24 4.94
CA LYS A 104 18.77 -7.28 4.08
C LYS A 104 20.12 -6.83 4.66
N GLY A 105 20.47 -7.27 5.86
CA GLY A 105 21.75 -6.93 6.50
C GLY A 105 21.80 -5.51 7.08
N SER A 106 23.01 -5.01 7.32
CA SER A 106 23.28 -3.76 8.04
C SER A 106 22.67 -2.50 7.39
N ALA A 107 22.43 -2.52 6.08
CA ALA A 107 21.83 -1.39 5.35
C ALA A 107 20.41 -1.02 5.83
N ALA A 108 19.68 -1.99 6.40
CA ALA A 108 18.29 -1.79 6.88
C ALA A 108 18.20 -1.46 8.39
N ILE A 109 19.31 -1.42 9.14
CA ILE A 109 19.29 -1.25 10.61
C ILE A 109 18.54 0.03 11.02
N TYR A 110 18.80 1.16 10.37
CA TYR A 110 18.17 2.44 10.74
C TYR A 110 16.75 2.58 10.24
N GLU A 111 16.38 1.85 9.20
CA GLU A 111 14.99 1.72 8.77
C GLU A 111 14.18 0.95 9.83
N ASP A 112 14.70 -0.18 10.29
CA ASP A 112 14.13 -0.97 11.38
C ASP A 112 14.09 -0.19 12.70
N LEU A 113 15.14 0.54 13.04
CA LEU A 113 15.17 1.40 14.23
C LEU A 113 14.09 2.47 14.16
N MET A 114 13.91 3.13 13.01
CA MET A 114 12.88 4.15 12.81
C MET A 114 11.47 3.57 13.04
N MET A 115 11.20 2.38 12.54
CA MET A 115 9.93 1.69 12.77
C MET A 115 9.72 1.35 14.24
N ARG A 116 10.77 0.88 14.94
CA ARG A 116 10.74 0.50 16.36
C ARG A 116 10.70 1.70 17.31
N LEU A 117 11.19 2.87 16.91
CA LEU A 117 11.03 4.13 17.66
C LEU A 117 9.56 4.57 17.72
N ILE A 118 8.81 4.40 16.63
CA ILE A 118 7.39 4.73 16.57
C ILE A 118 6.59 3.78 17.47
N GLN A 119 6.72 2.48 17.21
CA GLN A 119 6.10 1.44 18.05
C GLN A 119 7.01 0.23 18.17
N ASP A 120 7.36 -0.15 19.38
CA ASP A 120 8.13 -1.37 19.65
C ASP A 120 7.21 -2.54 20.01
N SER A 121 7.76 -3.75 19.98
CA SER A 121 7.07 -4.99 20.36
C SER A 121 6.41 -4.94 21.74
N ILE A 122 7.03 -4.26 22.71
CA ILE A 122 6.47 -4.07 24.06
C ILE A 122 5.16 -3.27 23.98
N ASP A 123 5.10 -2.24 23.14
CA ASP A 123 3.91 -1.40 23.00
C ASP A 123 2.78 -2.21 22.36
N ALA A 124 3.09 -2.99 21.30
CA ALA A 124 2.13 -3.88 20.64
C ALA A 124 1.61 -5.01 21.57
N ILE A 125 2.46 -5.58 22.41
CA ILE A 125 2.05 -6.58 23.41
C ILE A 125 1.12 -5.95 24.46
N ASN A 126 1.39 -4.72 24.88
CA ASN A 126 0.49 -4.00 25.80
C ASN A 126 -0.86 -3.71 25.15
N ASP A 127 -0.89 -3.35 23.88
CA ASP A 127 -2.14 -3.12 23.13
C ASP A 127 -2.91 -4.43 22.93
N TYR A 128 -2.21 -5.54 22.65
CA TYR A 128 -2.83 -6.86 22.62
C TYR A 128 -3.49 -7.20 23.97
N ASN A 129 -2.79 -6.96 25.08
CA ASN A 129 -3.32 -7.24 26.41
C ASN A 129 -4.57 -6.40 26.76
N LYS A 130 -4.66 -5.16 26.27
CA LYS A 130 -5.80 -4.24 26.44
C LYS A 130 -6.92 -4.48 25.44
N SER A 131 -6.68 -5.23 24.35
CA SER A 131 -7.66 -5.47 23.31
C SER A 131 -8.92 -6.15 23.85
N PRO A 132 -10.11 -5.83 23.33
CA PRO A 132 -11.35 -6.53 23.64
C PRO A 132 -11.22 -8.04 23.36
N VAL A 133 -11.96 -8.86 24.11
CA VAL A 133 -11.90 -10.34 24.00
C VAL A 133 -12.16 -10.80 22.56
N TRP A 134 -13.19 -10.25 21.93
CA TRP A 134 -13.54 -10.60 20.55
C TRP A 134 -12.41 -10.26 19.56
N PHE A 135 -11.73 -9.12 19.74
CA PHE A 135 -10.64 -8.72 18.84
C PHE A 135 -9.37 -9.55 19.08
N LYS A 136 -9.11 -9.95 20.35
CA LYS A 136 -8.05 -10.94 20.66
C LYS A 136 -8.28 -12.27 19.95
N ALA A 137 -9.54 -12.71 19.84
CA ALA A 137 -9.87 -13.93 19.11
C ALA A 137 -9.51 -13.82 17.62
N LEU A 138 -9.77 -12.67 16.97
CA LEU A 138 -9.38 -12.42 15.59
C LEU A 138 -7.86 -12.39 15.42
N LEU A 139 -7.15 -11.68 16.30
CA LEU A 139 -5.69 -11.62 16.31
C LEU A 139 -5.04 -12.99 16.50
N GLN A 140 -5.64 -13.84 17.36
CA GLN A 140 -5.18 -15.22 17.56
C GLN A 140 -5.44 -16.05 16.29
N ALA A 141 -6.64 -15.98 15.73
CA ALA A 141 -6.99 -16.70 14.49
C ALA A 141 -6.13 -16.30 13.30
N HIS A 142 -5.77 -15.01 13.21
CA HIS A 142 -4.83 -14.50 12.22
C HIS A 142 -3.46 -15.22 12.34
N ALA A 143 -2.87 -15.24 13.52
CA ALA A 143 -1.58 -15.93 13.74
C ALA A 143 -1.69 -17.43 13.52
N ASP A 144 -2.79 -18.02 13.98
CA ASP A 144 -3.06 -19.46 13.88
C ASP A 144 -3.20 -19.91 12.42
N GLY A 145 -3.87 -19.14 11.56
CA GLY A 145 -4.01 -19.46 10.13
C GLY A 145 -2.65 -19.50 9.40
N LEU A 146 -1.76 -18.53 9.68
CA LEU A 146 -0.39 -18.50 9.14
C LEU A 146 0.46 -19.66 9.67
N ASN A 147 0.43 -19.90 10.97
CA ASN A 147 1.20 -20.99 11.60
C ASN A 147 0.69 -22.37 11.17
N TYR A 148 -0.63 -22.53 11.01
CA TYR A 148 -1.21 -23.77 10.52
C TYR A 148 -0.80 -24.09 9.09
N TYR A 149 -0.75 -23.07 8.22
CA TYR A 149 -0.21 -23.25 6.88
C TYR A 149 1.23 -23.75 6.94
N LEU A 150 2.10 -23.13 7.74
CA LEU A 150 3.49 -23.58 7.94
C LEU A 150 3.60 -24.97 8.57
N TYR A 151 2.65 -25.35 9.41
CA TYR A 151 2.58 -26.71 9.98
C TYR A 151 2.24 -27.76 8.92
N LYS A 152 1.30 -27.45 8.03
CA LYS A 152 0.87 -28.37 6.95
C LYS A 152 1.84 -28.40 5.78
N HIS A 153 2.68 -27.38 5.63
CA HIS A 153 3.64 -27.19 4.51
C HIS A 153 5.08 -27.04 5.03
N PRO A 154 5.66 -28.10 5.62
CA PRO A 154 7.01 -28.06 6.21
C PRO A 154 8.12 -27.83 5.15
N GLU A 155 7.84 -28.03 3.87
CA GLU A 155 8.72 -27.73 2.74
C GLU A 155 8.90 -26.23 2.51
N VAL A 156 7.96 -25.38 2.97
CA VAL A 156 8.02 -23.95 2.80
C VAL A 156 9.03 -23.34 3.75
N GLN A 157 10.05 -22.70 3.18
CA GLN A 157 11.10 -22.04 3.96
C GLN A 157 10.78 -20.56 4.15
N GLN A 158 10.77 -20.13 5.40
CA GLN A 158 10.70 -18.72 5.79
C GLN A 158 12.10 -18.12 5.88
N LYS A 159 12.24 -16.83 5.54
CA LYS A 159 13.52 -16.10 5.59
C LYS A 159 13.94 -15.82 7.05
N ALA A 160 13.01 -15.39 7.90
CA ALA A 160 13.30 -15.01 9.29
C ALA A 160 12.16 -15.31 10.27
N ILE A 161 10.87 -15.27 9.84
CA ILE A 161 9.73 -15.45 10.74
C ILE A 161 9.33 -16.93 10.79
N GLN A 162 9.78 -17.62 11.82
CA GLN A 162 9.49 -19.05 12.00
C GLN A 162 8.14 -19.31 12.69
N TYR A 163 7.57 -18.31 13.36
CA TYR A 163 6.32 -18.40 14.12
C TYR A 163 5.67 -17.02 14.20
N TYR A 164 4.41 -16.91 13.77
CA TYR A 164 3.62 -15.68 13.84
C TYR A 164 2.93 -15.57 15.21
N LYS A 165 3.03 -14.39 15.84
CA LYS A 165 2.43 -14.14 17.15
C LYS A 165 1.16 -13.29 17.00
N PRO A 166 0.15 -13.44 17.86
CA PRO A 166 -1.13 -12.72 17.75
C PRO A 166 -0.98 -11.20 17.75
N TRP A 167 0.00 -10.66 18.47
CA TRP A 167 0.25 -9.22 18.53
C TRP A 167 1.00 -8.66 17.30
N TYR A 168 1.51 -9.50 16.37
CA TYR A 168 2.25 -9.03 15.22
C TYR A 168 1.42 -8.10 14.34
N HIS A 169 0.13 -8.38 14.18
CA HIS A 169 -0.75 -7.53 13.38
C HIS A 169 -0.96 -6.12 13.96
N LEU A 170 -0.79 -5.94 15.27
CA LEU A 170 -0.83 -4.63 15.93
C LEU A 170 0.38 -3.74 15.62
N MET A 171 1.42 -4.29 14.98
CA MET A 171 2.54 -3.51 14.46
C MET A 171 2.25 -2.90 13.08
N TRP A 172 1.11 -3.22 12.48
CA TRP A 172 0.67 -2.59 11.24
C TRP A 172 0.04 -1.23 11.51
N THR A 173 -0.01 -0.38 10.46
CA THR A 173 -0.86 0.81 10.43
C THR A 173 -2.33 0.41 10.25
N ASP A 174 -3.18 1.31 9.78
CA ASP A 174 -4.58 1.03 9.45
C ASP A 174 -4.79 0.07 8.26
N GLY A 175 -3.71 -0.52 7.75
CA GLY A 175 -3.75 -1.39 6.57
C GLY A 175 -3.60 -0.66 5.24
N SER A 176 -3.35 0.62 5.26
CA SER A 176 -3.07 1.39 4.06
C SER A 176 -1.70 1.05 3.49
N VAL A 177 -1.51 1.39 2.22
CA VAL A 177 -0.19 1.39 1.57
C VAL A 177 0.59 2.68 1.82
N SER A 178 0.00 3.62 2.55
CA SER A 178 0.66 4.88 2.87
C SER A 178 1.84 4.64 3.79
N PRO A 179 2.95 5.34 3.58
CA PRO A 179 4.06 5.27 4.51
C PRO A 179 3.64 5.79 5.88
N THR A 180 4.34 5.34 6.88
CA THR A 180 4.29 5.90 8.21
C THR A 180 4.52 7.41 8.17
N LYS A 181 3.64 8.20 8.79
CA LYS A 181 3.77 9.65 8.87
C LYS A 181 4.85 10.02 9.88
N THR A 182 5.85 10.76 9.44
CA THR A 182 7.05 11.06 10.23
C THR A 182 7.29 12.56 10.40
N GLY A 183 6.33 13.42 10.04
CA GLY A 183 6.52 14.86 10.06
C GLY A 183 7.72 15.32 9.22
N GLY A 184 8.03 14.60 8.14
CA GLY A 184 9.16 14.89 7.25
C GLY A 184 10.53 14.38 7.72
N ILE A 185 10.62 13.72 8.89
CA ILE A 185 11.87 13.10 9.35
C ILE A 185 12.24 11.91 8.47
N LYS A 186 13.50 11.86 8.06
CA LYS A 186 14.06 10.79 7.20
C LYS A 186 14.95 9.86 8.03
N LYS A 187 15.13 8.61 7.54
CA LYS A 187 15.99 7.62 8.20
C LYS A 187 17.45 8.08 8.37
N GLU A 188 17.93 8.95 7.48
CA GLU A 188 19.28 9.52 7.56
C GLU A 188 19.45 10.41 8.80
N GLN A 189 18.39 11.10 9.24
CA GLN A 189 18.41 11.89 10.48
C GLN A 189 18.45 10.97 11.72
N VAL A 190 17.68 9.88 11.70
CA VAL A 190 17.73 8.82 12.73
C VAL A 190 19.14 8.21 12.78
N ALA A 191 19.70 7.86 11.62
CA ALA A 191 21.04 7.31 11.51
C ALA A 191 22.13 8.28 12.03
N SER A 192 22.04 9.56 11.67
CA SER A 192 22.95 10.60 12.13
C SER A 192 22.91 10.76 13.64
N PHE A 193 21.71 10.75 14.24
CA PHE A 193 21.55 10.93 15.69
C PHE A 193 22.03 9.69 16.46
N TYR A 194 21.47 8.51 16.19
CA TYR A 194 21.78 7.30 16.94
C TYR A 194 23.13 6.65 16.58
N GLY A 195 23.66 6.96 15.41
CA GLY A 195 25.00 6.53 15.00
C GLY A 195 26.14 7.28 15.66
N GLN A 196 25.87 8.48 16.23
CA GLN A 196 26.87 9.29 16.94
C GLN A 196 26.79 9.15 18.47
N MET A 197 25.82 8.44 19.01
CA MET A 197 25.69 8.22 20.44
C MET A 197 26.85 7.42 20.99
N PRO A 198 27.33 7.69 22.25
CA PRO A 198 28.36 6.91 22.88
C PRO A 198 28.05 5.41 22.86
N GLY A 199 28.97 4.58 22.36
CA GLY A 199 28.80 3.15 22.18
C GLY A 199 28.27 2.75 20.78
N ALA A 200 27.97 3.68 19.89
CA ALA A 200 27.64 3.38 18.51
C ALA A 200 28.89 3.00 17.73
N GLU A 201 29.01 1.74 17.30
CA GLU A 201 30.04 1.32 16.35
C GLU A 201 29.77 1.96 14.99
N LYS A 202 30.85 2.38 14.28
CA LYS A 202 30.74 2.84 12.90
C LYS A 202 30.35 1.65 12.02
N LEU A 203 29.11 1.64 11.55
CA LEU A 203 28.66 0.65 10.57
C LEU A 203 29.18 1.04 9.18
N VAL A 204 29.87 0.10 8.55
CA VAL A 204 30.14 0.18 7.11
C VAL A 204 28.87 -0.26 6.40
N VAL A 205 28.11 0.70 5.90
CA VAL A 205 26.90 0.42 5.11
C VAL A 205 27.34 -0.10 3.75
N GLN A 206 27.24 -1.40 3.53
CA GLN A 206 27.32 -1.97 2.19
C GLN A 206 25.99 -1.71 1.48
N ASN A 207 26.03 -0.86 0.45
CA ASN A 207 24.90 -0.70 -0.47
C ASN A 207 24.77 -1.97 -1.31
N THR A 208 23.91 -2.87 -0.90
CA THR A 208 23.41 -3.93 -1.78
C THR A 208 22.13 -3.39 -2.43
N GLU A 209 22.26 -2.90 -3.65
CA GLU A 209 21.11 -2.52 -4.48
C GLU A 209 20.31 -3.78 -4.83
N GLU A 210 19.20 -3.99 -4.14
CA GLU A 210 18.15 -4.87 -4.61
C GLU A 210 17.20 -4.04 -5.50
N PRO A 211 16.97 -4.41 -6.76
CA PRO A 211 16.26 -3.56 -7.74
C PRO A 211 14.77 -3.34 -7.46
N TYR A 212 14.16 -4.03 -6.51
CA TYR A 212 12.70 -4.09 -6.38
C TYR A 212 12.07 -3.31 -5.22
N ALA A 213 12.83 -2.87 -4.22
CA ALA A 213 12.21 -2.43 -2.97
C ALA A 213 12.12 -0.91 -2.76
N LEU A 214 12.97 -0.10 -3.37
CA LEU A 214 13.09 1.33 -3.00
C LEU A 214 12.33 2.30 -3.91
N GLU A 215 12.19 1.99 -5.19
CA GLU A 215 11.51 2.89 -6.14
C GLU A 215 9.99 2.72 -6.19
N GLU A 216 9.46 1.60 -5.72
CA GLU A 216 8.02 1.34 -5.64
C GLU A 216 7.27 2.21 -4.63
N LYS A 217 7.98 2.89 -3.73
CA LYS A 217 7.39 3.83 -2.75
C LYS A 217 6.95 5.17 -3.36
N ILE A 218 7.22 5.46 -4.64
CA ILE A 218 7.27 6.84 -5.15
C ILE A 218 5.98 7.36 -5.77
N GLN A 219 5.06 6.54 -6.24
CA GLN A 219 3.79 7.07 -6.79
C GLN A 219 2.59 6.27 -6.27
N LYS A 220 2.03 6.76 -5.19
CA LYS A 220 0.76 6.28 -4.64
C LYS A 220 -0.34 7.21 -5.11
N GLY A 221 -1.38 6.64 -5.66
CA GLY A 221 -2.54 7.35 -6.10
C GLY A 221 -3.78 6.47 -5.93
N SER A 222 -4.92 7.01 -6.25
CA SER A 222 -6.17 6.27 -6.25
C SER A 222 -7.25 7.11 -6.94
N ASN A 223 -8.30 6.45 -7.46
CA ASN A 223 -9.53 7.13 -7.84
C ASN A 223 -10.71 6.46 -7.15
N GLY A 224 -11.54 7.24 -6.48
CA GLY A 224 -12.81 6.80 -5.90
C GLY A 224 -13.94 7.68 -6.41
N PHE A 225 -15.03 7.06 -6.89
CA PHE A 225 -16.25 7.77 -7.29
C PHE A 225 -17.45 7.16 -6.62
N ALA A 226 -18.38 7.99 -6.16
CA ALA A 226 -19.68 7.56 -5.67
C ALA A 226 -20.79 8.32 -6.42
N ILE A 227 -21.79 7.59 -6.90
CA ILE A 227 -22.90 8.12 -7.70
C ILE A 227 -24.21 7.79 -6.97
N ALA A 228 -25.00 8.81 -6.72
CA ALA A 228 -26.30 8.65 -6.08
C ALA A 228 -27.36 8.07 -7.04
N PRO A 229 -28.46 7.47 -6.54
CA PRO A 229 -29.46 6.79 -7.33
C PRO A 229 -30.06 7.60 -8.49
N GLN A 230 -30.18 8.93 -8.34
CA GLN A 230 -30.76 9.80 -9.39
C GLN A 230 -29.89 9.83 -10.66
N HIS A 231 -28.59 9.54 -10.55
CA HIS A 231 -27.66 9.49 -11.68
C HIS A 231 -27.29 8.07 -12.10
N SER A 232 -28.02 7.08 -11.65
CA SER A 232 -27.87 5.68 -12.05
C SER A 232 -29.06 5.21 -12.90
N LYS A 233 -28.79 4.41 -13.95
CA LYS A 233 -29.83 3.87 -14.84
C LYS A 233 -30.76 2.88 -14.16
N ASN A 234 -30.25 2.14 -13.16
CA ASN A 234 -31.04 1.17 -12.39
C ASN A 234 -31.59 1.73 -11.07
N GLY A 235 -31.34 3.01 -10.78
CA GLY A 235 -31.82 3.66 -9.55
C GLY A 235 -31.11 3.24 -8.27
N ASN A 236 -29.94 2.61 -8.37
CA ASN A 236 -29.10 2.20 -7.25
C ASN A 236 -27.90 3.15 -7.08
N ALA A 237 -27.38 3.31 -5.87
CA ALA A 237 -26.09 3.98 -5.69
C ALA A 237 -24.96 3.14 -6.30
N LEU A 238 -23.96 3.82 -6.91
CA LEU A 238 -22.81 3.17 -7.51
C LEU A 238 -21.53 3.63 -6.82
N LEU A 239 -20.55 2.71 -6.73
CA LEU A 239 -19.21 2.99 -6.20
C LEU A 239 -18.14 2.48 -7.17
N TYR A 240 -17.14 3.33 -7.45
CA TYR A 240 -15.92 2.94 -8.17
C TYR A 240 -14.73 2.94 -7.22
N ILE A 241 -14.01 1.84 -7.18
CA ILE A 241 -12.86 1.57 -6.32
C ILE A 241 -11.63 1.34 -7.21
N ASN A 242 -10.60 2.19 -7.14
CA ASN A 242 -9.40 2.03 -7.95
C ASN A 242 -8.15 2.56 -7.24
N PRO A 243 -7.52 1.76 -6.34
CA PRO A 243 -6.24 2.10 -5.75
C PRO A 243 -5.09 1.96 -6.75
N HIS A 244 -4.18 2.95 -6.78
CA HIS A 244 -2.95 2.92 -7.56
C HIS A 244 -1.78 2.60 -6.64
N VAL A 245 -1.30 1.37 -6.72
CA VAL A 245 -0.21 0.83 -5.90
C VAL A 245 0.62 -0.14 -6.76
N PRO A 246 1.73 -0.70 -6.28
CA PRO A 246 2.43 -1.77 -6.99
C PRO A 246 1.47 -2.87 -7.43
N PHE A 247 1.59 -3.35 -8.67
CA PHE A 247 0.56 -4.18 -9.32
C PHE A 247 0.12 -5.39 -8.50
N TYR A 248 1.04 -6.04 -7.79
CA TYR A 248 0.80 -7.31 -7.08
C TYR A 248 0.78 -7.13 -5.56
N PHE A 249 0.60 -5.89 -5.10
CA PHE A 249 0.55 -5.53 -3.69
C PHE A 249 -0.68 -6.10 -2.98
N ARG A 250 -1.78 -6.28 -3.70
CA ARG A 250 -3.06 -6.73 -3.18
C ARG A 250 -3.57 -7.97 -3.89
N SER A 251 -4.43 -8.70 -3.18
CA SER A 251 -5.18 -9.85 -3.67
C SER A 251 -6.67 -9.62 -3.48
N GLU A 252 -7.47 -10.25 -4.31
CA GLU A 252 -8.93 -10.23 -4.26
C GLU A 252 -9.42 -11.41 -3.42
N MET A 253 -10.28 -11.17 -2.42
CA MET A 253 -10.74 -12.18 -1.46
C MET A 253 -12.20 -11.92 -1.08
N HIS A 254 -12.90 -12.97 -0.68
CA HIS A 254 -14.25 -12.94 -0.12
C HIS A 254 -14.27 -13.64 1.24
N MET A 255 -14.86 -12.98 2.26
CA MET A 255 -14.97 -13.49 3.63
C MET A 255 -16.42 -13.54 4.07
N VAL A 256 -16.84 -14.68 4.58
CA VAL A 256 -18.19 -14.91 5.11
C VAL A 256 -18.12 -15.59 6.46
N SER A 257 -18.93 -15.18 7.43
CA SER A 257 -19.15 -15.89 8.68
C SER A 257 -20.64 -15.96 9.06
N GLU A 258 -21.01 -16.92 9.90
CA GLU A 258 -22.38 -17.01 10.44
C GLU A 258 -22.66 -15.93 11.50
N GLU A 259 -21.64 -15.13 11.88
CA GLU A 259 -21.75 -13.98 12.78
C GLU A 259 -22.06 -12.66 12.03
N GLY A 260 -22.47 -12.74 10.76
CA GLY A 260 -22.93 -11.61 9.94
C GLY A 260 -21.84 -10.90 9.15
N LEU A 261 -20.64 -11.48 9.01
CA LEU A 261 -19.65 -11.01 8.05
C LEU A 261 -19.97 -11.57 6.67
N ASN A 262 -20.05 -10.70 5.66
CA ASN A 262 -20.12 -11.06 4.25
C ASN A 262 -19.51 -9.92 3.44
N VAL A 263 -18.21 -9.97 3.18
CA VAL A 263 -17.44 -8.86 2.61
C VAL A 263 -16.49 -9.33 1.52
N TYR A 264 -16.50 -8.63 0.40
CA TYR A 264 -15.66 -8.87 -0.78
C TYR A 264 -14.78 -7.65 -1.09
N GLY A 265 -13.55 -7.88 -1.50
CA GLY A 265 -12.67 -6.82 -1.96
C GLY A 265 -11.18 -7.15 -1.87
N ALA A 266 -10.38 -6.11 -1.71
CA ALA A 266 -8.93 -6.22 -1.70
C ALA A 266 -8.34 -6.36 -0.30
N VAL A 267 -7.41 -7.31 -0.16
CA VAL A 267 -6.54 -7.46 1.01
C VAL A 267 -5.09 -7.10 0.65
N THR A 268 -4.38 -6.47 1.56
CA THR A 268 -2.92 -6.42 1.51
C THR A 268 -2.37 -7.72 2.07
N TRP A 269 -1.35 -8.30 1.44
CA TRP A 269 -0.78 -9.57 1.87
C TRP A 269 -0.39 -9.57 3.35
N GLY A 270 -1.04 -10.41 4.14
CA GLY A 270 -0.87 -10.51 5.59
C GLY A 270 -1.93 -9.78 6.41
N GLN A 271 -2.84 -9.03 5.80
CA GLN A 271 -3.99 -8.41 6.47
C GLN A 271 -5.10 -9.40 6.79
N MET A 272 -5.75 -9.22 7.93
CA MET A 272 -6.83 -10.10 8.42
C MET A 272 -8.25 -9.63 8.05
N PHE A 273 -8.39 -8.58 7.26
CA PHE A 273 -9.69 -7.99 6.86
C PHE A 273 -9.63 -7.43 5.44
N ILE A 274 -10.79 -7.27 4.82
CA ILE A 274 -10.94 -6.54 3.57
C ILE A 274 -10.71 -5.05 3.84
N TYR A 275 -9.66 -4.49 3.24
CA TYR A 275 -9.26 -3.11 3.49
C TYR A 275 -10.14 -2.11 2.73
N GLN A 276 -10.49 -2.43 1.48
CA GLN A 276 -11.45 -1.70 0.66
C GLN A 276 -12.23 -2.69 -0.20
N GLY A 277 -13.50 -2.45 -0.33
CA GLY A 277 -14.43 -3.37 -0.98
C GLY A 277 -15.87 -3.04 -0.61
N PHE A 278 -16.68 -4.08 -0.49
CA PHE A 278 -18.12 -3.93 -0.24
C PHE A 278 -18.71 -5.18 0.44
N ASN A 279 -19.81 -4.96 1.13
CA ASN A 279 -20.69 -6.01 1.62
C ASN A 279 -22.07 -5.90 0.91
N GLU A 280 -23.09 -6.61 1.38
CA GLU A 280 -24.43 -6.59 0.79
C GLU A 280 -25.09 -5.20 0.82
N HIS A 281 -24.67 -4.33 1.75
CA HIS A 281 -25.36 -3.10 2.09
C HIS A 281 -24.59 -1.85 1.65
N LEU A 282 -23.27 -1.89 1.67
CA LEU A 282 -22.43 -0.71 1.45
C LEU A 282 -21.05 -1.07 0.91
N GLY A 283 -20.38 -0.07 0.37
CA GLY A 283 -18.99 -0.18 -0.05
C GLY A 283 -18.17 1.03 0.34
N PHE A 284 -16.87 0.82 0.41
CA PHE A 284 -15.89 1.82 0.83
C PHE A 284 -14.59 1.71 0.03
N MET A 285 -14.13 2.87 -0.38
CA MET A 285 -12.87 3.08 -1.10
C MET A 285 -11.98 4.01 -0.31
N HIS A 286 -10.69 3.69 -0.23
CA HIS A 286 -9.70 4.57 0.40
C HIS A 286 -8.73 5.15 -0.62
N THR A 287 -8.66 6.48 -0.66
CA THR A 287 -7.65 7.23 -1.41
C THR A 287 -6.62 7.81 -0.45
N SER A 288 -5.36 7.92 -0.85
CA SER A 288 -4.35 8.54 0.01
C SER A 288 -4.69 10.01 0.26
N GLY A 289 -4.68 10.42 1.53
CA GLY A 289 -4.86 11.79 1.98
C GLY A 289 -3.55 12.42 2.43
N TYR A 290 -3.50 13.75 2.41
CA TYR A 290 -2.35 14.53 2.81
C TYR A 290 -2.62 15.42 4.03
N ALA A 291 -3.73 15.17 4.75
CA ALA A 291 -3.96 15.82 6.04
C ALA A 291 -2.68 15.76 6.89
N ASP A 292 -2.32 16.87 7.49
CA ASP A 292 -1.15 16.93 8.34
C ASP A 292 -1.47 16.32 9.71
N VAL A 293 -0.94 15.14 9.99
CA VAL A 293 -1.31 14.28 11.13
C VAL A 293 -0.13 13.86 11.99
N ALA A 294 1.04 14.45 11.76
CA ALA A 294 2.26 14.14 12.52
C ALA A 294 3.14 15.37 12.66
N ASP A 295 3.49 15.71 13.90
CA ASP A 295 4.25 16.91 14.23
C ASP A 295 5.62 16.60 14.81
N VAL A 296 6.58 17.45 14.48
CA VAL A 296 7.93 17.41 15.04
C VAL A 296 8.09 18.53 16.05
N TYR A 297 8.61 18.17 17.22
CA TYR A 297 8.89 19.12 18.30
C TYR A 297 10.39 19.29 18.50
N GLU A 298 10.86 20.54 18.57
CA GLU A 298 12.21 20.89 18.99
C GLU A 298 12.31 20.90 20.51
N GLU A 299 13.00 19.92 21.08
CA GLU A 299 13.16 19.74 22.52
C GLU A 299 14.47 20.37 23.01
N LYS A 300 14.37 21.25 23.97
CA LYS A 300 15.51 21.76 24.73
C LYS A 300 15.84 20.77 25.84
N VAL A 301 16.94 20.04 25.69
CA VAL A 301 17.30 18.94 26.59
C VAL A 301 18.50 19.27 27.47
N ALA A 302 18.53 18.67 28.64
CA ALA A 302 19.67 18.75 29.57
C ALA A 302 19.86 17.37 30.25
N LYS A 303 21.06 17.15 30.80
CA LYS A 303 21.34 15.96 31.61
C LYS A 303 21.53 16.40 33.06
N ASN A 304 20.79 15.83 33.98
CA ASN A 304 20.92 16.04 35.40
C ASN A 304 21.32 14.75 36.16
N LYS A 305 21.25 14.74 37.46
CA LYS A 305 21.61 13.58 38.31
C LYS A 305 20.68 12.37 38.11
N THR A 306 19.46 12.60 37.64
CA THR A 306 18.44 11.56 37.46
C THR A 306 18.33 11.05 36.01
N GLY A 307 19.09 11.62 35.05
CA GLY A 307 19.08 11.26 33.64
C GLY A 307 18.81 12.45 32.73
N TRP A 308 18.33 12.16 31.49
CA TRP A 308 17.95 13.17 30.53
C TRP A 308 16.58 13.78 30.86
N VAL A 309 16.47 15.13 30.70
CA VAL A 309 15.25 15.90 30.90
C VAL A 309 15.05 16.88 29.76
N SER A 310 13.78 17.19 29.42
CA SER A 310 13.43 18.30 28.53
C SER A 310 12.83 19.47 29.30
N HIS A 311 13.10 20.66 28.82
CA HIS A 311 12.45 21.88 29.36
C HIS A 311 11.00 21.94 28.89
N TYR A 312 10.07 22.22 29.80
CA TYR A 312 8.65 22.36 29.47
C TYR A 312 8.01 23.39 30.42
N GLU A 313 7.52 24.49 29.86
CA GLU A 313 7.05 25.66 30.64
C GLU A 313 8.10 26.11 31.64
N GLN A 314 7.76 26.18 32.90
CA GLN A 314 8.65 26.59 34.01
C GLN A 314 9.38 25.38 34.65
N GLY A 315 9.25 24.19 34.10
CA GLY A 315 9.73 22.94 34.71
C GLY A 315 10.58 22.08 33.81
N LEU A 316 10.93 20.91 34.33
CA LEU A 316 11.67 19.87 33.65
C LEU A 316 10.83 18.60 33.57
N GLN A 317 10.78 17.98 32.41
CA GLN A 317 10.11 16.68 32.20
C GLN A 317 11.16 15.58 32.00
N PRO A 318 11.03 14.43 32.67
CA PRO A 318 11.95 13.32 32.49
C PRO A 318 11.80 12.71 31.07
N ILE A 319 12.93 12.45 30.43
CA ILE A 319 12.99 11.73 29.16
C ILE A 319 13.10 10.23 29.46
N LYS A 320 12.21 9.43 28.90
CA LYS A 320 12.24 7.97 29.06
C LYS A 320 13.34 7.38 28.18
N GLU A 321 14.16 6.51 28.77
CA GLU A 321 15.20 5.77 28.07
C GLU A 321 14.73 4.33 27.83
N ARG A 322 15.02 3.78 26.65
CA ARG A 322 14.72 2.38 26.30
C ARG A 322 15.84 1.83 25.41
N ASN A 323 16.31 0.62 25.68
CA ASN A 323 17.19 -0.10 24.78
C ASN A 323 16.36 -0.85 23.73
N ILE A 324 16.63 -0.60 22.45
CA ILE A 324 16.02 -1.30 21.31
C ILE A 324 17.08 -2.14 20.63
N PRO A 325 17.04 -3.48 20.72
CA PRO A 325 17.93 -4.37 19.99
C PRO A 325 17.41 -4.52 18.55
N ILE A 326 18.29 -4.31 17.57
CA ILE A 326 18.05 -4.59 16.16
C ILE A 326 18.92 -5.77 15.75
N GLN A 327 18.29 -6.84 15.29
CA GLN A 327 18.94 -8.00 14.72
C GLN A 327 19.21 -7.76 13.23
N TYR A 328 20.37 -8.16 12.74
CA TYR A 328 20.72 -7.99 11.33
C TYR A 328 21.61 -9.12 10.84
N LEU A 329 21.49 -9.43 9.55
CA LEU A 329 22.32 -10.44 8.89
C LEU A 329 23.68 -9.85 8.52
N GLU A 330 24.77 -10.53 8.92
CA GLU A 330 26.13 -10.21 8.51
C GLU A 330 26.94 -11.49 8.36
N GLU A 331 27.56 -11.68 7.21
CA GLU A 331 28.35 -12.88 6.90
C GLU A 331 27.62 -14.21 7.16
N GLY A 332 26.31 -14.26 6.85
CA GLY A 332 25.46 -15.44 7.05
C GLY A 332 25.04 -15.71 8.51
N GLN A 333 25.34 -14.81 9.44
CA GLN A 333 25.00 -14.92 10.85
C GLN A 333 24.12 -13.75 11.30
N ILE A 334 23.20 -14.01 12.23
CA ILE A 334 22.42 -12.95 12.86
C ILE A 334 23.23 -12.34 13.99
N LYS A 335 23.52 -11.05 13.85
CA LYS A 335 24.14 -10.20 14.88
C LYS A 335 23.09 -9.27 15.48
N THR A 336 23.38 -8.68 16.64
CA THR A 336 22.51 -7.73 17.32
C THR A 336 23.26 -6.44 17.61
N LYS A 337 22.64 -5.32 17.24
CA LYS A 337 23.06 -3.99 17.66
C LYS A 337 21.98 -3.36 18.53
N SER A 338 22.33 -2.94 19.75
CA SER A 338 21.41 -2.29 20.68
C SER A 338 21.58 -0.78 20.61
N PHE A 339 20.46 -0.06 20.58
CA PHE A 339 20.40 1.39 20.60
C PHE A 339 19.73 1.88 21.87
N LEU A 340 20.41 2.76 22.62
CA LEU A 340 19.78 3.52 23.69
C LEU A 340 18.93 4.61 23.04
N THR A 341 17.62 4.49 23.18
CA THR A 341 16.63 5.39 22.58
C THR A 341 15.95 6.26 23.62
N PHE A 342 15.36 7.35 23.17
CA PHE A 342 14.80 8.39 24.03
C PHE A 342 13.37 8.71 23.63
N ARG A 343 12.51 8.98 24.62
CA ARG A 343 11.12 9.39 24.39
C ARG A 343 10.78 10.56 25.33
N THR A 344 10.42 11.68 24.73
CA THR A 344 9.99 12.91 25.44
C THR A 344 8.47 12.87 25.70
N LEU A 345 7.92 13.98 26.20
CA LEU A 345 6.47 14.20 26.33
C LEU A 345 5.75 14.05 24.96
N HIS A 346 6.39 14.55 23.88
CA HIS A 346 5.80 14.58 22.53
C HIS A 346 6.06 13.32 21.70
N GLY A 347 6.84 12.36 22.20
CA GLY A 347 7.04 11.10 21.52
C GLY A 347 8.51 10.66 21.40
N PRO A 348 8.82 9.70 20.49
CA PRO A 348 10.18 9.24 20.30
C PRO A 348 11.07 10.33 19.74
N VAL A 349 12.32 10.36 20.21
CA VAL A 349 13.35 11.24 19.62
C VAL A 349 13.82 10.59 18.32
N MET A 350 13.66 11.31 17.22
CA MET A 350 13.95 10.83 15.87
C MET A 350 15.23 11.44 15.28
N GLY A 351 15.81 12.43 15.94
CA GLY A 351 16.99 13.12 15.44
C GLY A 351 17.35 14.34 16.26
N SER A 352 18.23 15.17 15.69
CA SER A 352 18.58 16.48 16.27
C SER A 352 18.84 17.51 15.18
N LYS A 353 18.64 18.79 15.51
CA LYS A 353 18.93 19.93 14.66
C LYS A 353 19.35 21.14 15.53
N ASN A 354 20.47 21.76 15.20
CA ASN A 354 20.96 22.96 15.91
C ASN A 354 21.05 22.77 17.43
N GLY A 355 21.50 21.60 17.91
CA GLY A 355 21.66 21.30 19.34
C GLY A 355 20.35 20.95 20.07
N LYS A 356 19.20 21.00 19.42
CA LYS A 356 17.91 20.56 19.97
C LYS A 356 17.60 19.15 19.49
N TRP A 357 16.93 18.35 20.32
CA TRP A 357 16.40 17.06 19.89
C TRP A 357 15.09 17.24 19.17
N LEU A 358 14.82 16.34 18.22
CA LEU A 358 13.58 16.32 17.44
C LEU A 358 12.75 15.11 17.87
N SER A 359 11.63 15.35 18.53
CA SER A 359 10.67 14.30 18.88
C SER A 359 9.48 14.34 17.94
N LEU A 360 8.88 13.16 17.71
CA LEU A 360 7.76 12.97 16.78
C LEU A 360 6.49 12.65 17.55
N GLN A 361 5.46 13.47 17.37
CA GLN A 361 4.09 13.16 17.80
C GLN A 361 3.27 12.70 16.60
N GLU A 362 2.65 11.50 16.71
CA GLU A 362 2.00 10.83 15.60
C GLU A 362 0.93 9.82 16.10
N ASN A 363 0.12 9.28 15.19
CA ASN A 363 -0.85 8.21 15.45
C ASN A 363 -0.80 7.15 14.33
N ASN A 364 0.39 6.73 13.91
CA ASN A 364 0.56 5.81 12.79
C ASN A 364 0.03 4.41 13.09
N ARG A 365 0.14 3.98 14.33
CA ARG A 365 -0.23 2.64 14.78
C ARG A 365 -1.13 2.75 15.99
N SER A 366 -2.35 2.29 15.81
CA SER A 366 -3.39 2.42 16.83
C SER A 366 -4.24 1.17 16.85
N LEU A 367 -4.52 0.64 18.05
CA LEU A 367 -5.49 -0.41 18.23
C LEU A 367 -6.86 -0.02 17.65
N ASN A 368 -7.26 1.25 17.83
CA ASN A 368 -8.50 1.77 17.27
C ASN A 368 -8.54 1.72 15.75
N ALA A 369 -7.41 1.94 15.07
CA ALA A 369 -7.34 1.87 13.61
C ALA A 369 -7.70 0.48 13.08
N LEU A 370 -7.19 -0.57 13.71
CA LEU A 370 -7.47 -1.95 13.30
C LEU A 370 -8.87 -2.40 13.71
N ILE A 371 -9.37 -1.95 14.87
CA ILE A 371 -10.77 -2.17 15.27
C ILE A 371 -11.72 -1.46 14.31
N GLU A 372 -11.44 -0.23 13.91
CA GLU A 372 -12.20 0.52 12.90
C GLU A 372 -12.23 -0.25 11.58
N CYS A 373 -11.07 -0.70 11.09
CA CYS A 373 -10.97 -1.47 9.85
C CYS A 373 -11.81 -2.74 9.86
N TRP A 374 -11.88 -3.44 10.98
CA TRP A 374 -12.75 -4.60 11.12
C TRP A 374 -14.22 -4.21 11.20
N THR A 375 -14.57 -3.28 12.08
CA THR A 375 -15.96 -2.93 12.41
C THR A 375 -16.71 -2.38 11.19
N ARG A 376 -16.05 -1.56 10.38
CA ARG A 376 -16.66 -0.98 9.16
C ARG A 376 -17.03 -2.03 8.11
N THR A 377 -16.36 -3.20 8.07
CA THR A 377 -16.69 -4.28 7.13
C THR A 377 -18.03 -4.94 7.40
N LYS A 378 -18.55 -4.80 8.63
CA LYS A 378 -19.83 -5.34 9.08
C LYS A 378 -20.93 -4.31 9.20
N ALA A 379 -20.64 -3.03 8.94
CA ALA A 379 -21.65 -1.96 8.93
C ALA A 379 -22.69 -2.21 7.83
N THR A 380 -23.95 -1.91 8.10
CA THR A 380 -25.08 -2.15 7.20
C THR A 380 -25.69 -0.86 6.64
N ASN A 381 -25.27 0.30 7.16
CA ASN A 381 -25.78 1.61 6.75
C ASN A 381 -24.78 2.72 7.10
N LEU A 382 -25.05 3.93 6.62
CA LEU A 382 -24.22 5.12 6.82
C LEU A 382 -23.95 5.41 8.31
N LYS A 383 -24.96 5.27 9.16
CA LYS A 383 -24.84 5.58 10.60
C LYS A 383 -23.89 4.60 11.31
N GLU A 384 -23.98 3.32 11.02
CA GLU A 384 -23.09 2.31 11.58
C GLU A 384 -21.67 2.50 11.07
N TYR A 385 -21.51 2.83 9.79
CA TYR A 385 -20.21 3.14 9.21
C TYR A 385 -19.57 4.37 9.89
N GLN A 386 -20.32 5.46 10.09
CA GLN A 386 -19.86 6.63 10.84
C GLN A 386 -19.50 6.30 12.29
N THR A 387 -20.22 5.35 12.93
CA THR A 387 -19.88 4.87 14.28
C THR A 387 -18.51 4.20 14.29
N ALA A 388 -18.18 3.39 13.29
CA ALA A 388 -16.85 2.82 13.15
C ALA A 388 -15.78 3.93 12.94
N LEU A 389 -16.02 4.87 12.02
CA LEU A 389 -15.11 6.00 11.78
C LEU A 389 -14.88 6.88 13.03
N SER A 390 -15.83 6.93 13.96
CA SER A 390 -15.72 7.70 15.20
C SER A 390 -14.66 7.16 16.17
N LEU A 391 -14.06 6.01 15.88
CA LEU A 391 -12.86 5.50 16.57
C LEU A 391 -11.62 6.34 16.24
N LEU A 392 -11.67 7.17 15.19
CA LEU A 392 -10.63 8.11 14.78
C LEU A 392 -9.25 7.42 14.61
N GLY A 393 -9.24 6.28 13.94
CA GLY A 393 -8.03 5.45 13.78
C GLY A 393 -7.29 5.68 12.45
N ASN A 394 -7.97 6.17 11.42
CA ASN A 394 -7.40 6.31 10.08
C ASN A 394 -6.75 7.68 9.88
N ASN A 395 -5.43 7.71 9.84
CA ASN A 395 -4.63 8.93 9.69
C ASN A 395 -4.03 9.12 8.29
N SER A 396 -4.25 8.19 7.35
CA SER A 396 -3.50 8.17 6.10
C SER A 396 -4.36 8.25 4.85
N ASN A 397 -5.68 8.04 4.98
CA ASN A 397 -6.55 7.89 3.83
C ASN A 397 -7.87 8.65 3.98
N ASN A 398 -8.35 9.12 2.84
CA ASN A 398 -9.73 9.56 2.67
C ASN A 398 -10.64 8.35 2.47
N THR A 399 -11.93 8.54 2.67
CA THR A 399 -12.94 7.50 2.39
C THR A 399 -13.98 8.03 1.41
N VAL A 400 -14.25 7.25 0.35
CA VAL A 400 -15.42 7.41 -0.54
C VAL A 400 -16.35 6.23 -0.26
N TYR A 401 -17.65 6.52 -0.08
CA TYR A 401 -18.65 5.57 0.41
C TYR A 401 -19.91 5.65 -0.46
N ALA A 402 -20.57 4.49 -0.62
CA ALA A 402 -21.94 4.40 -1.14
C ALA A 402 -22.68 3.22 -0.48
N ASP A 403 -24.02 3.30 -0.37
CA ASP A 403 -24.84 2.24 0.24
C ASP A 403 -26.16 1.97 -0.49
N ALA A 404 -26.82 0.89 -0.08
CA ALA A 404 -28.11 0.44 -0.62
C ALA A 404 -29.29 1.36 -0.27
N ASP A 405 -29.16 2.20 0.76
CA ASP A 405 -30.13 3.23 1.10
C ASP A 405 -30.02 4.45 0.17
N GLY A 406 -29.03 4.46 -0.73
CA GLY A 406 -28.81 5.53 -1.71
C GLY A 406 -27.88 6.64 -1.21
N SER A 407 -27.30 6.51 -0.03
CA SER A 407 -26.37 7.50 0.49
C SER A 407 -25.00 7.39 -0.19
N ILE A 408 -24.40 8.56 -0.44
CA ILE A 408 -23.00 8.69 -0.86
C ILE A 408 -22.28 9.65 0.08
N ALA A 409 -21.03 9.33 0.43
CA ALA A 409 -20.29 10.15 1.38
C ALA A 409 -18.78 10.18 1.10
N TYR A 410 -18.14 11.24 1.59
CA TYR A 410 -16.70 11.44 1.58
C TYR A 410 -16.22 12.00 2.91
N TRP A 411 -15.12 11.46 3.43
CA TRP A 411 -14.37 11.99 4.58
C TRP A 411 -12.91 12.15 4.21
N HIS A 412 -12.34 13.30 4.56
CA HIS A 412 -10.91 13.60 4.34
C HIS A 412 -10.08 13.13 5.54
N GLY A 413 -9.70 11.87 5.56
CA GLY A 413 -9.15 11.21 6.74
C GLY A 413 -10.22 10.97 7.82
N ASN A 414 -9.80 10.62 9.04
CA ASN A 414 -10.66 10.69 10.22
C ASN A 414 -9.89 10.96 11.53
N PHE A 415 -8.59 10.64 11.61
CA PHE A 415 -7.75 11.14 12.68
C PHE A 415 -7.02 12.40 12.21
N ILE A 416 -7.36 13.54 12.79
CA ILE A 416 -6.68 14.82 12.54
C ILE A 416 -6.49 15.51 13.89
N PRO A 417 -5.25 15.82 14.31
CA PRO A 417 -5.00 16.46 15.60
C PRO A 417 -5.52 17.91 15.62
N LYS A 418 -6.11 18.30 16.75
CA LYS A 418 -6.48 19.69 17.03
C LYS A 418 -5.24 20.49 17.43
N ARG A 419 -4.92 21.52 16.64
CA ARG A 419 -3.75 22.37 16.84
C ARG A 419 -4.12 23.81 17.12
N ASN A 420 -3.24 24.50 17.80
CA ASN A 420 -3.32 25.95 17.97
C ASN A 420 -2.83 26.64 16.68
N THR A 421 -3.73 27.24 15.93
CA THR A 421 -3.46 27.88 14.63
C THR A 421 -2.57 29.12 14.68
N ASN A 422 -2.15 29.56 15.86
CA ASN A 422 -1.15 30.62 16.01
C ASN A 422 0.29 30.11 15.77
N TYR A 423 0.49 28.80 15.61
CA TYR A 423 1.79 28.16 15.34
C TYR A 423 1.75 27.46 13.99
N ASP A 424 2.89 27.43 13.33
CA ASP A 424 3.11 26.74 12.07
C ASP A 424 3.67 25.33 12.32
N TYR A 425 2.85 24.31 12.13
CA TYR A 425 3.21 22.90 12.32
C TYR A 425 3.79 22.24 11.04
N SER A 426 3.86 22.97 9.94
CA SER A 426 4.58 22.51 8.75
C SER A 426 6.10 22.43 8.96
N VAL A 427 6.57 23.02 10.04
CA VAL A 427 7.96 23.01 10.53
C VAL A 427 8.01 22.57 11.99
N PRO A 428 9.17 22.11 12.51
CA PRO A 428 9.28 21.73 13.91
C PRO A 428 8.92 22.89 14.86
N VAL A 429 8.01 22.63 15.79
CA VAL A 429 7.53 23.61 16.79
C VAL A 429 8.30 23.50 18.12
N ASP A 430 8.30 24.55 18.94
CA ASP A 430 9.01 24.57 20.24
C ASP A 430 8.30 23.67 21.26
N GLY A 431 8.89 22.50 21.57
CA GLY A 431 8.38 21.53 22.54
C GLY A 431 8.41 21.99 23.99
N SER A 432 9.02 23.14 24.30
CA SER A 432 9.00 23.71 25.67
C SER A 432 7.73 24.51 25.98
N ILE A 433 6.84 24.72 25.01
CA ILE A 433 5.66 25.59 25.13
C ILE A 433 4.38 24.73 25.12
N LYS A 434 3.59 24.80 26.20
CA LYS A 434 2.32 24.05 26.31
C LYS A 434 1.33 24.39 25.19
N ALA A 435 1.34 25.62 24.70
CA ALA A 435 0.43 26.08 23.66
C ALA A 435 0.65 25.40 22.28
N THR A 436 1.80 24.72 22.08
CA THR A 436 2.08 23.92 20.88
C THR A 436 1.60 22.47 20.98
N ASN A 437 1.16 22.02 22.15
CA ASN A 437 0.65 20.66 22.32
C ASN A 437 -0.65 20.45 21.52
N TRP A 438 -0.87 19.22 21.08
CA TRP A 438 -2.18 18.82 20.56
C TRP A 438 -3.27 18.97 21.62
N MET A 439 -4.41 19.47 21.21
CA MET A 439 -5.61 19.61 22.04
C MET A 439 -6.60 18.42 21.86
N GLY A 440 -6.06 17.22 21.56
CA GLY A 440 -6.81 16.05 21.18
C GLY A 440 -6.95 15.90 19.67
N ALA A 441 -7.92 15.12 19.20
CA ALA A 441 -8.26 14.98 17.78
C ALA A 441 -9.58 15.72 17.47
N HIS A 442 -9.75 16.11 16.22
CA HIS A 442 -11.05 16.58 15.73
C HIS A 442 -12.09 15.47 15.78
N ALA A 443 -13.33 15.81 16.16
CA ALA A 443 -14.44 14.87 16.03
C ALA A 443 -14.78 14.65 14.55
N LEU A 444 -15.38 13.52 14.24
CA LEU A 444 -15.70 13.14 12.84
C LEU A 444 -16.53 14.21 12.09
N ASN A 445 -17.41 14.93 12.79
CA ASN A 445 -18.22 16.01 12.21
C ASN A 445 -17.49 17.36 12.08
N GLU A 446 -16.27 17.46 12.58
CA GLU A 446 -15.42 18.67 12.49
C GLU A 446 -14.44 18.60 11.31
N ILE A 447 -14.18 17.38 10.77
CA ILE A 447 -13.25 17.20 9.64
C ILE A 447 -13.94 17.55 8.31
N VAL A 448 -13.13 17.78 7.27
CA VAL A 448 -13.65 18.01 5.92
C VAL A 448 -14.40 16.78 5.43
N GLN A 449 -15.69 16.95 5.14
CA GLN A 449 -16.56 15.87 4.69
C GLN A 449 -17.64 16.37 3.73
N SER A 450 -18.21 15.46 2.93
CA SER A 450 -19.35 15.74 2.06
C SER A 450 -20.29 14.54 2.10
N ILE A 451 -21.53 14.73 2.50
CA ILE A 451 -22.54 13.68 2.66
C ILE A 451 -23.75 14.07 1.83
N ASN A 452 -24.16 13.19 0.91
CA ASN A 452 -25.33 13.38 0.03
C ASN A 452 -25.39 14.77 -0.64
N PRO A 453 -24.32 15.22 -1.32
CA PRO A 453 -24.33 16.52 -1.99
C PRO A 453 -25.41 16.58 -3.08
N ALA A 454 -26.00 17.75 -3.27
CA ALA A 454 -27.15 17.91 -4.17
C ALA A 454 -26.87 17.60 -5.65
N ASN A 455 -25.60 17.67 -6.09
CA ASN A 455 -25.19 17.23 -7.43
C ASN A 455 -25.23 15.72 -7.64
N GLY A 456 -25.42 14.91 -6.58
CA GLY A 456 -25.56 13.46 -6.66
C GLY A 456 -24.32 12.67 -7.06
N TRP A 457 -23.12 13.25 -6.95
CA TRP A 457 -21.87 12.52 -7.15
C TRP A 457 -20.74 13.07 -6.28
N LEU A 458 -19.78 12.19 -5.99
CA LEU A 458 -18.54 12.48 -5.27
C LEU A 458 -17.35 11.86 -6.01
N GLN A 459 -16.20 12.52 -5.95
CA GLN A 459 -14.93 11.98 -6.44
C GLN A 459 -13.81 12.29 -5.47
N ASN A 460 -12.78 11.43 -5.42
CA ASN A 460 -11.46 11.81 -4.96
C ASN A 460 -10.39 11.06 -5.75
N CYS A 461 -9.47 11.82 -6.31
CA CYS A 461 -8.31 11.35 -7.07
C CYS A 461 -6.99 11.79 -6.39
N ASN A 462 -6.94 11.78 -5.05
CA ASN A 462 -5.85 12.35 -4.25
C ASN A 462 -5.66 13.86 -4.53
N ALA A 463 -6.75 14.53 -4.79
CA ALA A 463 -6.82 15.97 -4.99
C ALA A 463 -7.50 16.62 -3.78
N THR A 464 -7.49 17.94 -3.76
CA THR A 464 -8.15 18.72 -2.71
C THR A 464 -9.60 18.28 -2.49
N PRO A 465 -10.08 18.17 -1.24
CA PRO A 465 -11.48 17.86 -0.96
C PRO A 465 -12.44 18.99 -1.37
N PHE A 466 -11.91 20.18 -1.68
CA PHE A 466 -12.71 21.35 -2.04
C PHE A 466 -13.24 21.33 -3.48
N THR A 467 -12.95 20.22 -4.21
CA THR A 467 -13.52 19.92 -5.54
C THR A 467 -14.25 18.56 -5.57
N VAL A 468 -14.39 17.88 -4.43
CA VAL A 468 -14.91 16.51 -4.30
C VAL A 468 -16.34 16.35 -4.86
N ALA A 469 -17.15 17.40 -4.83
CA ALA A 469 -18.53 17.45 -5.34
C ALA A 469 -18.76 18.68 -6.26
N GLY A 470 -17.73 19.08 -7.00
CA GLY A 470 -17.81 20.27 -7.86
C GLY A 470 -18.24 21.53 -7.10
N ALA A 471 -19.28 22.21 -7.56
CA ALA A 471 -19.79 23.43 -6.92
C ALA A 471 -20.38 23.19 -5.50
N TYR A 472 -20.71 21.95 -5.17
CA TYR A 472 -21.30 21.55 -3.88
C TYR A 472 -20.27 21.04 -2.88
N SER A 473 -18.99 21.17 -3.21
CA SER A 473 -17.90 20.80 -2.33
C SER A 473 -17.84 21.66 -1.06
N PRO A 474 -17.27 21.14 0.04
CA PRO A 474 -16.88 21.94 1.20
C PRO A 474 -16.06 23.17 0.78
N LYS A 475 -16.02 24.21 1.62
CA LYS A 475 -15.29 25.44 1.31
C LYS A 475 -14.00 25.49 2.15
N GLU A 476 -12.87 25.70 1.50
CA GLU A 476 -11.54 25.75 2.14
C GLU A 476 -11.49 26.73 3.33
N LYS A 477 -12.10 27.90 3.21
CA LYS A 477 -12.15 28.94 4.25
C LYS A 477 -12.82 28.51 5.57
N ASP A 478 -13.57 27.40 5.56
CA ASP A 478 -14.31 26.93 6.73
C ASP A 478 -13.48 25.95 7.58
N TYR A 479 -12.26 25.62 7.15
CA TYR A 479 -11.39 24.63 7.78
C TYR A 479 -9.96 25.17 7.98
N PRO A 480 -9.24 24.76 9.03
CA PRO A 480 -7.83 25.09 9.17
C PRO A 480 -7.02 24.40 8.05
N HIS A 481 -6.02 25.09 7.51
CA HIS A 481 -5.23 24.64 6.38
C HIS A 481 -4.61 23.24 6.56
N TYR A 482 -4.10 22.94 7.77
CA TYR A 482 -3.49 21.64 8.07
C TYR A 482 -4.43 20.44 7.90
N MET A 483 -5.74 20.68 7.90
CA MET A 483 -6.75 19.62 7.76
C MET A 483 -6.80 19.09 6.32
N ALA A 484 -6.57 19.94 5.32
CA ALA A 484 -6.59 19.58 3.90
C ALA A 484 -5.64 20.48 3.08
N PRO A 485 -4.32 20.28 3.21
CA PRO A 485 -3.33 21.03 2.45
C PRO A 485 -3.22 20.56 0.99
N ASP A 486 -3.98 19.55 0.61
CA ASP A 486 -3.96 18.94 -0.71
C ASP A 486 -4.27 19.94 -1.82
N GLY A 487 -3.42 19.95 -2.85
CA GLY A 487 -3.65 20.72 -4.08
C GLY A 487 -4.53 19.96 -5.08
N GLU A 488 -4.93 20.69 -6.12
CA GLU A 488 -5.60 20.08 -7.27
C GLU A 488 -4.60 19.36 -8.17
N ASN A 489 -5.05 18.34 -8.87
CA ASN A 489 -4.25 17.59 -9.83
C ASN A 489 -5.05 17.26 -11.13
N GLY A 490 -4.35 16.83 -12.16
CA GLY A 490 -4.97 16.56 -13.46
C GLY A 490 -6.08 15.50 -13.41
N ARG A 491 -5.95 14.46 -12.58
CA ARG A 491 -7.00 13.41 -12.43
C ARG A 491 -8.25 13.97 -11.78
N GLY A 492 -8.10 14.80 -10.73
CA GLY A 492 -9.22 15.46 -10.06
C GLY A 492 -10.00 16.36 -11.03
N ILE A 493 -9.29 17.19 -11.80
CA ILE A 493 -9.91 18.03 -12.85
C ILE A 493 -10.65 17.15 -13.88
N ASN A 494 -10.00 16.10 -14.39
CA ASN A 494 -10.61 15.20 -15.36
C ASN A 494 -11.86 14.52 -14.79
N ALA A 495 -11.81 14.00 -13.56
CA ALA A 495 -12.95 13.38 -12.89
C ALA A 495 -14.12 14.33 -12.70
N VAL A 496 -13.88 15.58 -12.24
CA VAL A 496 -14.91 16.59 -12.10
C VAL A 496 -15.54 16.94 -13.46
N ASN A 497 -14.72 17.11 -14.50
CA ASN A 497 -15.21 17.40 -15.85
C ASN A 497 -16.09 16.28 -16.43
N LEU A 498 -15.78 15.03 -16.13
CA LEU A 498 -16.57 13.88 -16.57
C LEU A 498 -17.86 13.75 -15.75
N LEU A 499 -17.76 13.74 -14.43
CA LEU A 499 -18.87 13.52 -13.52
C LEU A 499 -19.92 14.64 -13.61
N SER A 500 -19.50 15.90 -13.86
CA SER A 500 -20.43 17.03 -14.05
C SER A 500 -21.31 16.92 -15.29
N LYS A 501 -20.99 16.02 -16.22
CA LYS A 501 -21.75 15.75 -17.46
C LYS A 501 -22.63 14.49 -17.36
N VAL A 502 -22.54 13.76 -16.25
CA VAL A 502 -23.31 12.53 -16.04
C VAL A 502 -24.77 12.90 -15.81
N ASP A 503 -25.66 12.38 -16.67
CA ASP A 503 -27.11 12.35 -16.42
C ASP A 503 -27.48 11.03 -15.72
N LYS A 504 -27.45 9.91 -16.45
CA LYS A 504 -27.66 8.56 -15.90
C LYS A 504 -26.70 7.58 -16.51
N ILE A 505 -25.98 6.83 -15.66
CA ILE A 505 -25.02 5.84 -16.10
C ILE A 505 -25.32 4.43 -15.57
N SER A 506 -24.92 3.43 -16.32
CA SER A 506 -24.87 2.04 -15.92
C SER A 506 -23.54 1.73 -15.20
N LEU A 507 -23.43 0.53 -14.65
CA LEU A 507 -22.19 0.05 -14.04
C LEU A 507 -21.04 -0.02 -15.07
N ASP A 508 -21.35 -0.44 -16.31
CA ASP A 508 -20.34 -0.50 -17.38
C ASP A 508 -19.90 0.90 -17.84
N GLU A 509 -20.79 1.86 -17.90
CA GLU A 509 -20.43 3.25 -18.21
C GLU A 509 -19.62 3.90 -17.08
N LEU A 510 -19.83 3.50 -15.81
CA LEU A 510 -18.97 3.92 -14.71
C LEU A 510 -17.55 3.36 -14.86
N ILE A 511 -17.40 2.11 -15.30
CA ILE A 511 -16.09 1.51 -15.62
C ILE A 511 -15.40 2.30 -16.74
N GLN A 512 -16.13 2.60 -17.82
CA GLN A 512 -15.58 3.38 -18.95
C GLN A 512 -15.19 4.81 -18.53
N LEU A 513 -15.95 5.44 -17.64
CA LEU A 513 -15.59 6.73 -17.06
C LEU A 513 -14.27 6.62 -16.27
N GLY A 514 -14.14 5.61 -15.42
CA GLY A 514 -12.90 5.35 -14.66
C GLY A 514 -11.69 4.97 -15.53
N TYR A 515 -11.94 4.53 -16.78
CA TYR A 515 -10.92 4.21 -17.78
C TYR A 515 -10.69 5.35 -18.79
N ASN A 516 -11.16 6.55 -18.51
CA ASN A 516 -10.89 7.72 -19.35
C ASN A 516 -9.39 8.04 -19.37
N LYS A 517 -8.80 8.05 -20.56
CA LYS A 517 -7.35 8.21 -20.81
C LYS A 517 -6.95 9.64 -21.18
N HIS A 518 -7.81 10.62 -20.97
CA HIS A 518 -7.49 12.01 -21.24
C HIS A 518 -6.38 12.52 -20.34
N LEU A 519 -5.37 13.16 -20.93
CA LEU A 519 -4.21 13.70 -20.23
C LEU A 519 -4.41 15.19 -19.98
N SER A 520 -5.23 15.55 -19.01
CA SER A 520 -5.65 16.91 -18.70
C SER A 520 -4.49 17.89 -18.38
N ALA A 521 -3.29 17.40 -18.05
CA ALA A 521 -2.09 18.22 -17.95
C ALA A 521 -1.79 18.95 -19.26
N PHE A 522 -2.08 18.33 -20.39
CA PHE A 522 -1.79 18.92 -21.72
C PHE A 522 -2.81 19.96 -22.15
N ASP A 523 -3.97 20.04 -21.50
CA ASP A 523 -4.90 21.17 -21.64
C ASP A 523 -4.27 22.49 -21.12
N ILE A 524 -3.31 22.37 -20.18
CA ILE A 524 -2.54 23.48 -19.62
C ILE A 524 -1.24 23.70 -20.41
N LEU A 525 -0.50 22.62 -20.70
CA LEU A 525 0.85 22.68 -21.24
C LEU A 525 0.90 23.06 -22.73
N LEU A 526 -0.05 22.59 -23.55
CA LEU A 526 0.03 22.74 -25.02
C LEU A 526 -0.41 24.09 -25.55
N PRO A 527 -1.48 24.75 -25.12
CA PRO A 527 -2.10 25.85 -25.84
C PRO A 527 -1.14 27.01 -26.16
N SER A 528 -0.39 27.47 -25.15
CA SER A 528 0.55 28.60 -25.31
C SER A 528 1.71 28.25 -26.23
N PHE A 529 2.21 27.01 -26.17
CA PHE A 529 3.30 26.55 -27.02
C PHE A 529 2.83 26.39 -28.46
N ILE A 530 1.67 25.81 -28.73
CA ILE A 530 1.10 25.69 -30.08
C ILE A 530 0.84 27.07 -30.67
N ALA A 531 0.36 28.05 -29.89
CA ALA A 531 0.18 29.41 -30.34
C ALA A 531 1.53 30.08 -30.81
N TYR A 532 2.57 29.91 -30.01
CA TYR A 532 3.94 30.37 -30.34
C TYR A 532 4.46 29.75 -31.63
N THR A 533 4.27 28.46 -31.85
CA THR A 533 4.79 27.76 -33.04
C THR A 533 4.20 28.23 -34.37
N LYS A 534 3.00 28.85 -34.37
CA LYS A 534 2.36 29.41 -35.57
C LYS A 534 3.14 30.57 -36.18
N THR A 535 3.92 31.29 -35.37
CA THR A 535 4.71 32.47 -35.82
C THR A 535 6.22 32.19 -35.84
N SER A 536 6.63 30.97 -35.48
CA SER A 536 8.04 30.60 -35.41
C SER A 536 8.57 30.03 -36.73
N SER A 537 9.84 30.22 -36.98
CA SER A 537 10.54 29.56 -38.10
C SER A 537 10.87 28.12 -37.69
N LEU A 538 10.22 27.13 -38.27
CA LEU A 538 10.32 25.72 -37.93
C LEU A 538 10.90 24.94 -39.12
N ASN A 539 11.77 23.96 -38.82
CA ASN A 539 12.20 22.97 -39.81
C ASN A 539 11.10 21.90 -40.05
N GLU A 540 11.27 21.07 -41.08
CA GLU A 540 10.24 20.07 -41.45
C GLU A 540 9.94 19.05 -40.37
N ARG A 541 10.95 18.62 -39.59
CA ARG A 541 10.78 17.69 -38.47
C ARG A 541 9.96 18.31 -37.34
N GLU A 542 10.27 19.56 -36.99
CA GLU A 542 9.53 20.34 -36.00
C GLU A 542 8.08 20.55 -36.42
N LYS A 543 7.84 20.98 -37.68
CA LYS A 543 6.48 21.12 -38.22
C LYS A 543 5.67 19.83 -38.07
N LYS A 544 6.28 18.69 -38.42
CA LYS A 544 5.62 17.39 -38.35
C LYS A 544 5.30 17.00 -36.90
N ALA A 545 6.25 17.15 -35.98
CA ALA A 545 6.05 16.86 -34.57
C ALA A 545 4.98 17.75 -33.93
N ILE A 546 5.01 19.04 -34.22
CA ILE A 546 4.02 20.03 -33.77
C ILE A 546 2.64 19.72 -34.36
N ASN A 547 2.56 19.28 -35.63
CA ASN A 547 1.30 18.87 -36.22
C ASN A 547 0.66 17.66 -35.50
N TYR A 548 1.45 16.67 -35.04
CA TYR A 548 0.96 15.62 -34.21
C TYR A 548 0.33 16.16 -32.89
N LEU A 549 1.02 17.08 -32.21
CA LEU A 549 0.56 17.68 -30.96
C LEU A 549 -0.66 18.58 -31.13
N ALA A 550 -0.69 19.39 -32.22
CA ALA A 550 -1.76 20.34 -32.48
C ALA A 550 -3.09 19.67 -32.88
N ASN A 551 -3.03 18.50 -33.51
CA ASN A 551 -4.22 17.71 -33.91
C ASN A 551 -4.58 16.59 -32.88
N TRP A 552 -3.86 16.51 -31.77
CA TRP A 552 -4.12 15.52 -30.74
C TRP A 552 -5.25 15.99 -29.83
N ASN A 553 -6.19 15.09 -29.54
CA ASN A 553 -7.33 15.33 -28.63
C ASN A 553 -6.96 15.25 -27.13
N GLY A 554 -5.68 15.03 -26.80
CA GLY A 554 -5.22 14.84 -25.43
C GLY A 554 -5.41 13.41 -24.87
N ASP A 555 -5.98 12.49 -25.63
CA ASP A 555 -6.21 11.12 -25.15
C ASP A 555 -5.00 10.23 -25.42
N ALA A 556 -4.58 9.49 -24.40
CA ALA A 556 -3.53 8.49 -24.56
C ALA A 556 -4.06 7.25 -25.30
N GLY A 557 -3.27 6.70 -26.22
CA GLY A 557 -3.68 5.55 -27.02
C GLY A 557 -2.51 4.71 -27.51
N ILE A 558 -2.77 3.40 -27.71
CA ILE A 558 -1.75 2.44 -28.17
C ILE A 558 -1.09 2.89 -29.46
N SER A 559 -1.89 3.35 -30.45
CA SER A 559 -1.41 3.77 -31.78
C SER A 559 -1.01 5.26 -31.85
N SER A 560 -1.04 5.99 -30.73
CA SER A 560 -0.81 7.44 -30.70
C SER A 560 0.69 7.77 -30.69
N VAL A 561 1.18 8.38 -31.79
CA VAL A 561 2.50 8.99 -31.85
C VAL A 561 2.53 10.30 -31.04
N ALA A 562 1.42 11.07 -31.05
CA ALA A 562 1.30 12.29 -30.27
C ALA A 562 1.49 12.03 -28.77
N THR A 563 0.93 10.94 -28.22
CA THR A 563 1.14 10.53 -26.82
C THR A 563 2.63 10.33 -26.51
N THR A 564 3.36 9.63 -27.37
CA THR A 564 4.81 9.42 -27.20
C THR A 564 5.57 10.73 -27.15
N ILE A 565 5.35 11.60 -28.15
CA ILE A 565 6.03 12.91 -28.24
C ILE A 565 5.70 13.76 -27.01
N ALA A 566 4.41 13.87 -26.67
CA ALA A 566 3.94 14.70 -25.56
C ALA A 566 4.56 14.28 -24.22
N ILE A 567 4.58 12.97 -23.92
CA ILE A 567 5.11 12.44 -22.66
C ILE A 567 6.63 12.61 -22.58
N GLU A 568 7.38 12.26 -23.62
CA GLU A 568 8.84 12.39 -23.59
C GLU A 568 9.26 13.86 -23.54
N TRP A 569 8.58 14.75 -24.26
CA TRP A 569 8.78 16.18 -24.18
C TRP A 569 8.47 16.75 -22.78
N ALA A 570 7.30 16.45 -22.24
CA ALA A 570 6.89 16.95 -20.93
C ALA A 570 7.76 16.40 -19.79
N ASN A 571 8.28 15.18 -19.92
CA ASN A 571 9.26 14.63 -18.99
C ASN A 571 10.57 15.45 -19.00
N ASN A 572 11.07 15.84 -20.16
CA ASN A 572 12.24 16.71 -20.26
C ASN A 572 11.93 18.11 -19.72
N TRP A 573 10.78 18.67 -20.08
CA TRP A 573 10.36 19.99 -19.64
C TRP A 573 10.16 20.06 -18.11
N SER A 574 9.60 19.03 -17.49
CA SER A 574 9.39 19.00 -16.04
C SER A 574 10.69 19.04 -15.21
N LYS A 575 11.84 18.69 -15.79
CA LYS A 575 13.16 18.75 -15.14
C LYS A 575 13.70 20.18 -15.01
N GLU A 576 13.18 21.13 -15.80
CA GLU A 576 13.56 22.54 -15.69
C GLU A 576 12.94 23.23 -14.45
N ILE A 577 11.97 22.58 -13.80
CA ILE A 577 11.33 23.08 -12.59
C ILE A 577 11.99 22.46 -11.35
N PRO A 578 12.38 23.27 -10.36
CA PRO A 578 12.94 22.76 -9.13
C PRO A 578 12.05 21.70 -8.47
N PRO A 579 12.62 20.67 -7.82
CA PRO A 579 11.85 19.68 -7.10
C PRO A 579 11.12 20.29 -5.90
N ALA A 580 9.95 19.76 -5.57
CA ALA A 580 9.21 20.14 -4.37
C ALA A 580 10.04 19.83 -3.10
N THR A 581 10.05 20.76 -2.16
CA THR A 581 10.84 20.64 -0.91
C THR A 581 10.02 20.22 0.30
N THR A 582 8.69 20.31 0.22
CA THR A 582 7.75 19.90 1.29
C THR A 582 6.76 18.87 0.77
N GLU A 583 6.14 18.09 1.67
CA GLU A 583 5.09 17.13 1.32
C GLU A 583 3.91 17.86 0.64
N GLU A 584 3.47 18.99 1.20
CA GLU A 584 2.42 19.82 0.61
C GLU A 584 2.77 20.25 -0.82
N ALA A 585 3.99 20.75 -1.05
CA ALA A 585 4.42 21.18 -2.39
C ALA A 585 4.38 20.03 -3.42
N THR A 586 4.50 18.77 -2.98
CA THR A 586 4.36 17.61 -3.88
C THR A 586 2.93 17.42 -4.38
N THR A 587 1.93 17.93 -3.66
CA THR A 587 0.52 17.84 -4.04
C THR A 587 0.06 18.95 -4.97
N GLN A 588 0.82 20.05 -5.09
CA GLN A 588 0.49 21.24 -5.89
C GLN A 588 0.82 21.02 -7.38
N ILE A 589 0.24 19.97 -7.97
CA ILE A 589 0.58 19.51 -9.33
C ILE A 589 0.18 20.54 -10.40
N ILE A 590 -0.97 21.18 -10.25
CA ILE A 590 -1.44 22.18 -11.22
C ILE A 590 -0.52 23.40 -11.18
N LYS A 591 -0.12 23.87 -10.00
CA LYS A 591 0.87 24.97 -9.88
C LYS A 591 2.19 24.62 -10.56
N LYS A 592 2.61 23.35 -10.52
CA LYS A 592 3.80 22.90 -11.23
C LYS A 592 3.63 23.00 -12.75
N TYR A 593 2.47 22.63 -13.30
CA TYR A 593 2.21 22.80 -14.75
C TYR A 593 2.20 24.26 -15.13
N GLU A 594 1.57 25.12 -14.33
CA GLU A 594 1.59 26.58 -14.53
C GLU A 594 3.02 27.15 -14.50
N GLN A 595 3.86 26.72 -13.56
CA GLN A 595 5.27 27.07 -13.51
C GLN A 595 6.00 26.63 -14.80
N MET A 596 5.81 25.37 -15.25
CA MET A 596 6.36 24.90 -16.51
C MET A 596 6.01 25.85 -17.66
N VAL A 597 4.74 26.25 -17.76
CA VAL A 597 4.28 27.16 -18.82
C VAL A 597 4.90 28.54 -18.70
N ASN A 598 4.92 29.12 -17.50
CA ASN A 598 5.22 30.54 -17.28
C ASN A 598 6.71 30.86 -17.12
N THR A 599 7.53 29.90 -16.62
CA THR A 599 8.95 30.16 -16.30
C THR A 599 9.91 29.67 -17.39
N VAL A 600 9.51 28.70 -18.20
CA VAL A 600 10.35 28.17 -19.28
C VAL A 600 10.02 28.90 -20.60
N SER A 601 11.01 29.49 -21.27
CA SER A 601 10.77 30.21 -22.52
C SER A 601 10.30 29.27 -23.63
N ASN A 602 9.61 29.82 -24.65
CA ASN A 602 9.10 29.00 -25.75
C ASN A 602 10.22 28.44 -26.63
N GLU A 603 11.33 29.16 -26.77
CA GLU A 603 12.54 28.68 -27.46
C GLU A 603 13.12 27.48 -26.70
N LYS A 604 13.18 27.55 -25.38
CA LYS A 604 13.65 26.42 -24.56
C LYS A 604 12.69 25.22 -24.65
N LYS A 605 11.36 25.46 -24.67
CA LYS A 605 10.36 24.40 -24.87
C LYS A 605 10.56 23.70 -26.23
N LEU A 606 10.84 24.45 -27.28
CA LEU A 606 11.14 23.89 -28.61
C LEU A 606 12.45 23.09 -28.59
N ALA A 607 13.48 23.59 -27.93
CA ALA A 607 14.74 22.85 -27.75
C ALA A 607 14.55 21.55 -26.99
N LEU A 608 13.70 21.54 -25.95
CA LEU A 608 13.35 20.35 -25.19
C LEU A 608 12.52 19.33 -26.01
N LEU A 609 11.67 19.83 -26.93
CA LEU A 609 10.97 18.98 -27.89
C LEU A 609 11.98 18.32 -28.84
N ASN A 610 12.89 19.07 -29.43
CA ASN A 610 13.93 18.51 -30.28
C ASN A 610 14.78 17.46 -29.55
N ALA A 611 15.16 17.74 -28.29
CA ALA A 611 15.91 16.79 -27.49
C ALA A 611 15.12 15.50 -27.24
N ALA A 612 13.78 15.57 -27.07
CA ALA A 612 12.94 14.39 -26.96
C ALA A 612 12.88 13.58 -28.26
N LEU A 613 12.72 14.28 -29.41
CA LEU A 613 12.74 13.63 -30.71
C LEU A 613 14.10 12.97 -31.01
N ASP A 614 15.22 13.67 -30.71
CA ASP A 614 16.57 13.11 -30.86
C ASP A 614 16.80 11.89 -30.02
N GLN A 615 16.29 11.89 -28.75
CA GLN A 615 16.39 10.76 -27.86
C GLN A 615 15.58 9.55 -28.37
N LEU A 616 14.38 9.80 -28.89
CA LEU A 616 13.55 8.75 -29.50
C LEU A 616 14.25 8.15 -30.72
N GLU A 617 14.73 8.97 -31.63
CA GLU A 617 15.42 8.55 -32.87
C GLU A 617 16.70 7.77 -32.53
N LYS A 618 17.51 8.27 -31.60
CA LYS A 618 18.74 7.60 -31.12
C LYS A 618 18.44 6.24 -30.52
N THR A 619 17.35 6.14 -29.75
CA THR A 619 17.05 4.92 -28.98
C THR A 619 16.37 3.85 -29.84
N TYR A 620 15.49 4.26 -30.75
CA TYR A 620 14.59 3.36 -31.48
C TYR A 620 14.80 3.39 -33.01
N GLY A 621 15.68 4.24 -33.50
CA GLY A 621 15.91 4.42 -34.94
C GLY A 621 14.83 5.24 -35.64
N ASN A 622 13.80 5.67 -34.93
CA ASN A 622 12.71 6.51 -35.42
C ASN A 622 12.09 7.28 -34.27
N TRP A 623 11.76 8.55 -34.44
CA TRP A 623 11.04 9.33 -33.44
C TRP A 623 9.51 9.24 -33.59
N GLU A 624 8.99 8.84 -34.76
CA GLU A 624 7.57 8.58 -35.00
C GLU A 624 7.16 7.19 -34.51
N ILE A 625 7.21 6.98 -33.21
CA ILE A 625 6.92 5.69 -32.59
C ILE A 625 5.60 5.73 -31.84
N GLN A 626 4.76 4.73 -32.03
CA GLN A 626 3.48 4.62 -31.34
C GLN A 626 3.69 4.32 -29.83
N TRP A 627 2.84 4.89 -28.97
CA TRP A 627 2.96 4.72 -27.53
C TRP A 627 2.93 3.26 -27.10
N GLY A 628 2.06 2.44 -27.67
CA GLY A 628 1.95 1.02 -27.35
C GLY A 628 3.16 0.18 -27.78
N ASP A 629 4.01 0.66 -28.71
CA ASP A 629 5.25 -0.02 -29.06
C ASP A 629 6.28 0.13 -27.93
N LEU A 630 6.23 1.23 -27.18
CA LEU A 630 7.11 1.53 -26.06
C LEU A 630 6.55 1.05 -24.74
N ASN A 631 5.27 1.29 -24.49
CA ASN A 631 4.61 1.12 -23.19
C ASN A 631 3.93 -0.25 -23.11
N ARG A 632 4.48 -1.14 -22.28
CA ARG A 632 4.15 -2.57 -22.29
C ARG A 632 3.78 -3.10 -20.92
N TYR A 633 2.86 -4.03 -20.90
CA TYR A 633 2.62 -4.92 -19.77
C TYR A 633 3.30 -6.26 -20.00
N GLN A 634 4.11 -6.71 -19.07
CA GLN A 634 4.69 -8.05 -18.99
C GLN A 634 4.68 -8.47 -17.51
N ARG A 635 4.20 -9.67 -17.23
CA ARG A 635 4.32 -10.23 -15.88
C ARG A 635 5.48 -11.20 -15.85
N VAL A 636 6.42 -10.99 -14.93
CA VAL A 636 7.60 -11.84 -14.73
C VAL A 636 7.54 -12.47 -13.35
N ASN A 637 8.21 -13.61 -13.17
CA ASN A 637 8.35 -14.22 -11.85
C ASN A 637 9.20 -13.33 -10.92
N PRO A 638 9.00 -13.41 -9.61
CA PRO A 638 9.87 -12.71 -8.66
C PRO A 638 11.35 -13.07 -8.89
N GLY A 639 12.19 -12.05 -9.08
CA GLY A 639 13.61 -12.19 -9.36
C GLY A 639 13.98 -12.31 -10.85
N GLU A 640 13.02 -12.47 -11.75
CA GLU A 640 13.25 -12.41 -13.19
C GLU A 640 13.27 -10.98 -13.72
N LYS A 641 13.97 -10.76 -14.84
CA LYS A 641 14.06 -9.46 -15.51
C LYS A 641 13.08 -9.37 -16.67
N PHE A 642 12.56 -8.17 -16.92
CA PHE A 642 11.81 -7.88 -18.13
C PHE A 642 12.65 -8.14 -19.38
N ASN A 643 11.98 -8.61 -20.45
CA ASN A 643 12.64 -9.03 -21.69
C ASN A 643 11.85 -8.54 -22.91
N ASP A 644 12.48 -7.69 -23.73
CA ASP A 644 11.86 -7.12 -24.94
C ASP A 644 11.48 -8.19 -25.99
N ASN A 645 12.13 -9.35 -25.98
CA ASN A 645 11.88 -10.47 -26.90
C ASN A 645 10.79 -11.43 -26.40
N ALA A 646 10.37 -11.34 -25.12
CA ALA A 646 9.28 -12.13 -24.59
C ALA A 646 7.92 -11.48 -24.89
N PRO A 647 6.82 -12.25 -24.90
CA PRO A 647 5.48 -11.73 -25.11
C PRO A 647 5.14 -10.62 -24.09
N SER A 648 4.51 -9.57 -24.60
CA SER A 648 4.04 -8.46 -23.79
C SER A 648 2.83 -7.78 -24.45
N ILE A 649 1.96 -7.15 -23.65
CA ILE A 649 0.74 -6.49 -24.12
C ILE A 649 1.02 -4.99 -24.28
N ALA A 650 0.57 -4.39 -25.39
CA ALA A 650 0.63 -2.95 -25.60
C ALA A 650 -0.34 -2.22 -24.67
N VAL A 651 0.10 -1.13 -24.04
CA VAL A 651 -0.68 -0.40 -23.06
C VAL A 651 -0.87 1.05 -23.48
N GLY A 652 -2.15 1.45 -23.62
CA GLY A 652 -2.51 2.83 -23.96
C GLY A 652 -2.51 3.79 -22.76
N GLN A 653 -2.71 3.27 -21.54
CA GLN A 653 -2.69 4.05 -20.31
C GLN A 653 -1.31 4.64 -20.03
N THR A 654 -1.26 5.69 -19.21
CA THR A 654 -0.02 6.41 -18.89
C THR A 654 0.12 6.66 -17.39
N SER A 655 1.21 7.32 -17.01
CA SER A 655 1.39 7.82 -15.65
C SER A 655 0.24 8.75 -15.25
N SER A 656 -0.26 8.53 -14.04
CA SER A 656 -1.32 9.32 -13.41
C SER A 656 -0.98 10.80 -13.25
N LYS A 657 0.31 11.15 -13.24
CA LYS A 657 0.78 12.54 -13.14
C LYS A 657 0.34 13.44 -14.29
N TRP A 658 -0.05 12.88 -15.44
CA TRP A 658 -0.51 13.64 -16.60
C TRP A 658 -2.03 13.77 -16.70
N GLY A 659 -2.77 13.21 -15.73
CA GLY A 659 -4.24 13.35 -15.66
C GLY A 659 -5.05 12.15 -16.13
N SER A 660 -4.39 11.09 -16.64
CA SER A 660 -5.04 9.81 -16.95
C SER A 660 -5.70 9.21 -15.71
N LEU A 661 -6.99 8.88 -15.78
CA LEU A 661 -7.66 8.19 -14.67
C LEU A 661 -7.14 6.76 -14.51
N PRO A 662 -7.03 5.92 -15.57
CA PRO A 662 -6.35 4.63 -15.45
C PRO A 662 -4.84 4.83 -15.37
N ALA A 663 -4.28 4.70 -14.18
CA ALA A 663 -2.86 4.85 -13.93
C ALA A 663 -2.07 3.61 -14.38
N PHE A 664 -1.01 3.84 -15.13
CA PHE A 664 -0.03 2.82 -15.52
C PHE A 664 1.37 3.42 -15.48
N GLU A 665 2.04 3.25 -14.35
CA GLU A 665 3.41 3.71 -14.17
C GLU A 665 4.37 2.70 -14.80
N SER A 666 5.18 3.17 -15.75
CA SER A 666 6.12 2.34 -16.49
C SER A 666 7.48 3.00 -16.64
N ARG A 667 8.52 2.19 -16.74
CA ARG A 667 9.89 2.65 -16.95
C ARG A 667 10.68 1.71 -17.86
N ARG A 668 11.78 2.19 -18.42
CA ARG A 668 12.82 1.35 -19.01
C ARG A 668 13.67 0.76 -17.88
N TYR A 669 14.11 -0.46 -18.07
CA TYR A 669 15.10 -1.12 -17.22
C TYR A 669 16.42 -1.21 -17.98
N ASP A 670 17.54 -1.41 -17.31
CA ASP A 670 18.88 -1.37 -17.91
C ASP A 670 19.05 -2.30 -19.12
N ASN A 671 18.30 -3.41 -19.15
CA ASN A 671 18.32 -4.42 -20.20
C ASN A 671 17.21 -4.27 -21.24
N THR A 672 16.41 -3.17 -21.22
CA THR A 672 15.24 -3.03 -22.08
C THR A 672 15.23 -1.73 -22.87
N LEU A 673 14.72 -1.76 -24.10
CA LEU A 673 14.35 -0.58 -24.88
C LEU A 673 12.90 -0.18 -24.56
N LYS A 674 12.01 -1.15 -24.36
CA LYS A 674 10.61 -0.91 -24.00
C LYS A 674 10.48 -0.50 -22.54
N ARG A 675 9.37 0.16 -22.23
CA ARG A 675 8.97 0.56 -20.88
C ARG A 675 8.02 -0.51 -20.33
N TYR A 676 8.25 -1.02 -19.15
CA TYR A 676 7.38 -2.00 -18.52
C TYR A 676 6.71 -1.44 -17.29
N GLY A 677 5.41 -1.76 -17.14
CA GLY A 677 4.61 -1.33 -16.02
C GLY A 677 5.02 -2.01 -14.72
N TYR A 678 4.95 -1.28 -13.59
CA TYR A 678 5.28 -1.78 -12.26
C TYR A 678 4.26 -1.37 -11.19
N SER A 679 3.52 -0.30 -11.42
CA SER A 679 2.56 0.28 -10.46
C SER A 679 1.41 0.97 -11.22
N GLY A 680 0.31 1.22 -10.53
CA GLY A 680 -0.87 1.86 -11.08
C GLY A 680 -2.14 1.17 -10.61
N ASN A 681 -3.15 1.09 -11.47
CA ASN A 681 -4.36 0.33 -11.18
C ASN A 681 -3.98 -1.07 -10.69
N SER A 682 -4.43 -1.47 -9.49
CA SER A 682 -4.03 -2.76 -8.90
C SER A 682 -5.23 -3.69 -8.69
N PHE A 683 -6.22 -3.26 -7.93
CA PHE A 683 -7.55 -3.84 -7.79
C PHE A 683 -8.57 -2.79 -8.16
N ILE A 684 -9.47 -3.10 -9.07
CA ILE A 684 -10.54 -2.17 -9.45
C ILE A 684 -11.87 -2.86 -9.27
N ALA A 685 -12.84 -2.15 -8.69
CA ALA A 685 -14.22 -2.61 -8.59
C ALA A 685 -15.19 -1.51 -8.98
N ALA A 686 -16.26 -1.88 -9.66
CA ALA A 686 -17.45 -1.09 -9.84
C ALA A 686 -18.62 -1.84 -9.19
N VAL A 687 -19.34 -1.19 -8.29
CA VAL A 687 -20.38 -1.80 -7.44
C VAL A 687 -21.68 -1.04 -7.56
N SER A 688 -22.78 -1.75 -7.66
CA SER A 688 -24.16 -1.24 -7.66
C SER A 688 -24.92 -1.80 -6.46
N PHE A 689 -25.43 -0.93 -5.59
CA PHE A 689 -26.11 -1.28 -4.34
C PHE A 689 -27.62 -1.27 -4.52
N GLY A 690 -28.18 -2.43 -4.93
CA GLY A 690 -29.62 -2.65 -5.06
C GLY A 690 -30.15 -3.62 -4.01
N LYS A 691 -31.28 -4.28 -4.30
CA LYS A 691 -31.80 -5.38 -3.47
C LYS A 691 -30.80 -6.53 -3.31
N LYS A 692 -30.00 -6.76 -4.33
CA LYS A 692 -28.78 -7.56 -4.33
C LYS A 692 -27.66 -6.66 -4.80
N VAL A 693 -26.48 -6.80 -4.19
CA VAL A 693 -25.28 -6.13 -4.67
C VAL A 693 -24.83 -6.78 -5.97
N GLU A 694 -24.50 -5.94 -6.95
CA GLU A 694 -23.91 -6.35 -8.21
C GLU A 694 -22.55 -5.68 -8.35
N ALA A 695 -21.51 -6.44 -8.69
CA ALA A 695 -20.19 -5.88 -8.84
C ALA A 695 -19.39 -6.55 -9.99
N LYS A 696 -18.53 -5.73 -10.59
CA LYS A 696 -17.53 -6.16 -11.56
C LYS A 696 -16.15 -5.73 -11.06
N THR A 697 -15.18 -6.62 -11.17
CA THR A 697 -13.82 -6.39 -10.67
C THR A 697 -12.76 -6.80 -11.68
N ILE A 698 -11.55 -6.27 -11.48
CA ILE A 698 -10.35 -6.68 -12.21
C ILE A 698 -9.12 -6.46 -11.32
N ILE A 699 -8.14 -7.35 -11.43
CA ILE A 699 -6.80 -7.13 -10.85
C ILE A 699 -5.74 -7.15 -11.94
N THR A 700 -4.60 -6.56 -11.66
CA THR A 700 -3.48 -6.54 -12.60
C THR A 700 -2.94 -7.96 -12.79
N GLY A 701 -3.11 -8.49 -13.99
CA GLY A 701 -2.55 -9.78 -14.42
C GLY A 701 -3.38 -10.99 -14.05
N GLY A 702 -3.65 -11.24 -12.79
CA GLY A 702 -4.40 -12.41 -12.31
C GLY A 702 -4.08 -12.73 -10.85
N GLN A 703 -4.84 -13.63 -10.25
CA GLN A 703 -4.85 -13.88 -8.81
C GLN A 703 -3.59 -14.60 -8.30
N SER A 704 -3.00 -15.50 -9.08
CA SER A 704 -1.85 -16.30 -8.65
C SER A 704 -0.50 -15.61 -8.90
N ARG A 705 0.46 -15.81 -7.98
CA ARG A 705 1.86 -15.39 -8.16
C ARG A 705 2.71 -16.41 -8.94
N PHE A 706 2.19 -17.60 -9.16
CA PHE A 706 2.95 -18.71 -9.75
C PHE A 706 2.73 -18.75 -11.27
N ALA A 707 3.82 -18.65 -12.05
CA ALA A 707 3.76 -18.67 -13.51
C ALA A 707 3.22 -20.00 -14.09
N SER A 708 3.23 -21.07 -13.30
CA SER A 708 2.61 -22.35 -13.68
C SER A 708 1.07 -22.36 -13.56
N SER A 709 0.50 -21.36 -12.88
CA SER A 709 -0.96 -21.22 -12.74
C SER A 709 -1.58 -20.52 -13.95
N ILE A 710 -2.75 -20.98 -14.36
CA ILE A 710 -3.57 -20.27 -15.37
C ILE A 710 -3.94 -18.86 -14.91
N HIS A 711 -4.07 -18.66 -13.58
CA HIS A 711 -4.39 -17.36 -12.95
C HIS A 711 -3.17 -16.44 -12.77
N PHE A 712 -2.06 -16.71 -13.47
CA PHE A 712 -0.91 -15.80 -13.46
C PHE A 712 -1.17 -14.58 -14.35
N THR A 713 -1.80 -14.77 -15.53
CA THR A 713 -2.03 -13.69 -16.51
C THR A 713 -3.42 -13.70 -17.15
N ASP A 714 -4.35 -14.49 -16.64
CA ASP A 714 -5.70 -14.66 -17.21
C ASP A 714 -6.54 -13.37 -17.22
N GLN A 715 -6.21 -12.39 -16.38
CA GLN A 715 -6.85 -11.08 -16.33
C GLN A 715 -6.04 -9.97 -17.05
N ALA A 716 -4.84 -10.26 -17.56
CA ALA A 716 -3.94 -9.23 -18.06
C ALA A 716 -4.51 -8.41 -19.24
N GLN A 717 -5.07 -9.07 -20.27
CA GLN A 717 -5.67 -8.37 -21.40
C GLN A 717 -6.94 -7.63 -20.99
N LYS A 718 -7.79 -8.27 -20.19
CA LYS A 718 -9.02 -7.66 -19.64
C LYS A 718 -8.73 -6.40 -18.83
N TYR A 719 -7.67 -6.41 -18.02
CA TYR A 719 -7.19 -5.27 -17.25
C TYR A 719 -6.79 -4.09 -18.16
N ILE A 720 -6.09 -4.35 -19.26
CA ILE A 720 -5.69 -3.30 -20.22
C ILE A 720 -6.92 -2.71 -20.93
N ASP A 721 -7.89 -3.57 -21.29
CA ASP A 721 -9.06 -3.20 -22.08
C ASP A 721 -10.18 -2.58 -21.22
N GLY A 722 -10.14 -2.74 -19.89
CA GLY A 722 -11.23 -2.34 -19.00
C GLY A 722 -12.44 -3.28 -19.08
N ASP A 723 -12.22 -4.54 -19.47
CA ASP A 723 -13.23 -5.59 -19.52
C ASP A 723 -13.27 -6.35 -18.17
N PHE A 724 -14.08 -5.87 -17.24
CA PHE A 724 -14.15 -6.40 -15.88
C PHE A 724 -14.98 -7.69 -15.84
N LYS A 725 -14.51 -8.65 -15.02
CA LYS A 725 -15.27 -9.85 -14.70
C LYS A 725 -16.39 -9.55 -13.72
N THR A 726 -17.55 -10.21 -13.88
CA THR A 726 -18.58 -10.25 -12.84
C THR A 726 -18.12 -11.11 -11.67
N ILE A 727 -18.37 -10.65 -10.45
CA ILE A 727 -17.99 -11.40 -9.25
C ILE A 727 -19.12 -12.30 -8.76
N HIS A 728 -18.77 -13.38 -8.07
CA HIS A 728 -19.70 -14.28 -7.40
C HIS A 728 -19.74 -13.89 -5.91
N PHE A 729 -20.82 -13.24 -5.47
CA PHE A 729 -20.94 -12.74 -4.11
C PHE A 729 -21.86 -13.61 -3.25
N TYR A 730 -22.98 -14.04 -3.78
CA TYR A 730 -23.92 -14.88 -3.06
C TYR A 730 -23.50 -16.34 -3.13
N LYS A 731 -23.78 -17.10 -2.06
CA LYS A 731 -23.31 -18.49 -1.92
C LYS A 731 -23.75 -19.38 -3.08
N GLU A 732 -24.97 -19.21 -3.57
CA GLU A 732 -25.48 -19.93 -4.73
C GLU A 732 -24.68 -19.65 -6.01
N ASP A 733 -24.28 -18.39 -6.22
CA ASP A 733 -23.46 -18.01 -7.39
C ASP A 733 -22.04 -18.55 -7.24
N VAL A 734 -21.45 -18.49 -6.04
CA VAL A 734 -20.13 -19.08 -5.76
C VAL A 734 -20.12 -20.57 -6.01
N LEU A 735 -21.15 -21.31 -5.56
CA LEU A 735 -21.25 -22.74 -5.76
C LEU A 735 -21.48 -23.11 -7.24
N ALA A 736 -22.17 -22.27 -8.00
CA ALA A 736 -22.38 -22.48 -9.44
C ALA A 736 -21.09 -22.33 -10.27
N HIS A 737 -20.08 -21.62 -9.73
CA HIS A 737 -18.79 -21.35 -10.38
C HIS A 737 -17.62 -21.96 -9.61
N GLU A 738 -17.90 -22.91 -8.74
CA GLU A 738 -16.89 -23.63 -7.96
C GLU A 738 -15.97 -24.45 -8.86
N VAL A 739 -14.67 -24.22 -8.79
CA VAL A 739 -13.64 -25.05 -9.42
C VAL A 739 -13.10 -26.05 -8.41
N THR A 740 -12.87 -25.62 -7.18
CA THR A 740 -12.43 -26.50 -6.09
C THR A 740 -12.97 -26.00 -4.75
N SER A 741 -13.24 -26.95 -3.83
CA SER A 741 -13.68 -26.68 -2.47
C SER A 741 -12.91 -27.57 -1.50
N TYR A 742 -12.41 -27.00 -0.43
CA TYR A 742 -11.58 -27.71 0.54
C TYR A 742 -11.61 -27.06 1.92
N LYS A 743 -11.14 -27.79 2.92
CA LYS A 743 -10.87 -27.29 4.27
C LYS A 743 -9.38 -27.01 4.43
N PRO A 744 -8.97 -25.94 5.15
CA PRO A 744 -7.55 -25.69 5.41
C PRO A 744 -6.81 -26.93 5.92
N GLY A 745 -5.68 -27.27 5.28
CA GLY A 745 -4.82 -28.38 5.69
C GLY A 745 -5.32 -29.79 5.32
N PHE A 746 -6.45 -29.91 4.66
CA PHE A 746 -6.92 -31.18 4.09
C PHE A 746 -6.66 -31.21 2.57
N SER A 747 -6.49 -32.41 2.01
CA SER A 747 -6.25 -32.56 0.56
C SER A 747 -7.39 -31.95 -0.26
N LYS A 748 -7.04 -31.24 -1.31
CA LYS A 748 -7.97 -30.72 -2.32
C LYS A 748 -8.63 -31.85 -3.10
#